data_2929b13b61ca1eb6775f194b1f1b30c6
#
_entry.id   2929b13b61ca1eb6775f194b1f1b30c6
#
_cell.length_a   1.000
_cell.length_b   1.000
_cell.length_c   1.000
_cell.angle_alpha   90.00
_cell.angle_beta   90.00
_cell.angle_gamma   90.00
#
_symmetry.space_group_name_H-M   'P 1'
#
loop_
_entity.id
_entity.type
_entity.pdbx_description
1 polymer ?
#
loop_
_entity_poly.entity_id
_entity_poly.type
_entity_poly.pdbx_seq_one_letter_code
_entity_poly.pdbx_strand_id
1 'polypeptide(L)'
;MRYLWACFVAITLYFPKTFAQKPAKPTSAEIHHELQKLNFLGTALYVAAHPDDENTSLISYLSNHKKARTIYLSLTRGDGGQNLIGPELQELLGVLRTQELLAARGVDGGEQRFTRANDFGFSKHPNETLKIWDKDKVLGDVVWAIRTLKPDIIINRFDHRTPGSTHGHHTSSAILSMEAFDLANNANAYPEQLEITSVWQPKKSFYNTSWWQYGSREAFDEADKSNMLHVDIGVYYPELGLSNNEIAALARSQHLCQGFGRLTERGTSEEYLELLKGDIPKGNDLFDGINTTWSRVEGGEAVGNILYAIEKNFDFKNPSKHIPDLVMAYGLLQKIKDEHWKQLKSEELRSIILACAGLYLEASSDGASTTPGSLAKVNIEALNRSSQNIFLKEIQIVGADAIIAPNKMLTDNGKQEFDISFKVPESTPYTTPYWLNEPNTLGTYTVNDQKLIGQPETDCAFKAKFNLDFNGTEIAFEKPVVHRFSRPEKGELYEPFAVLPEATSKIDEKVLIFADEKTKAIHVKIKAGKDNVNGNVALGHPTGWTVTPSNIPFSIVQKGQEQMVTFMVTPPNTESEGEISPIITIGNNTYGKELVEINYDHIPRQSILLPSKAKVVRMDIRKSGKHIGYIMGAGDMVPESLEQIGYQVHIIDPDKIEKGSLDKYDAVVVGIRAYNVVESLKFKQPILFDYVKNGGNMIVQYNTAGRWAAQFENIAPYDLILSSERVTDENSKVGIVSPQNSLVNFPNTISEKDFEGWIQERGLYFPTRWSQEFTPVLSMGDEGEPQSKGSLLVAPYGKGHYIYTGLSFFRELPAGVSGAYKLFANMLSVGKDEVKKESNVKG
;
A
#
# COMPACT_ATOMS: atom_id res chain seq x y z
N MET A 1 -0.57 20.85 -51.62
CA MET A 1 -1.39 21.27 -50.48
C MET A 1 -1.51 20.05 -49.58
N ARG A 2 -0.72 20.00 -48.50
CA ARG A 2 -0.72 18.95 -47.50
C ARG A 2 -1.54 19.48 -46.30
N TYR A 3 -2.68 18.88 -46.03
CA TYR A 3 -3.44 19.16 -44.80
C TYR A 3 -2.77 18.45 -43.61
N LEU A 4 -2.20 19.25 -42.72
CA LEU A 4 -1.84 18.82 -41.37
C LEU A 4 -3.15 18.70 -40.57
N TRP A 5 -3.52 17.48 -40.18
CA TRP A 5 -4.48 17.23 -39.12
C TRP A 5 -3.74 17.34 -37.80
N ALA A 6 -3.96 18.43 -37.08
CA ALA A 6 -3.54 18.55 -35.69
C ALA A 6 -4.57 17.80 -34.84
N CYS A 7 -4.22 16.59 -34.40
CA CYS A 7 -4.96 15.92 -33.33
C CYS A 7 -4.73 16.66 -32.01
N PHE A 8 -5.70 17.44 -31.60
CA PHE A 8 -5.79 17.93 -30.21
C PHE A 8 -6.11 16.71 -29.32
N VAL A 9 -5.09 16.15 -28.68
CA VAL A 9 -5.27 15.20 -27.59
C VAL A 9 -5.64 16.02 -26.36
N ALA A 10 -6.92 16.05 -26.01
CA ALA A 10 -7.39 16.59 -24.76
C ALA A 10 -6.78 15.80 -23.61
N ILE A 11 -5.90 16.43 -22.86
CA ILE A 11 -5.30 15.87 -21.64
C ILE A 11 -6.37 15.92 -20.56
N THR A 12 -7.06 14.81 -20.33
CA THR A 12 -7.92 14.64 -19.15
C THR A 12 -7.06 14.31 -17.95
N LEU A 13 -6.81 15.30 -17.11
CA LEU A 13 -6.32 15.06 -15.75
C LEU A 13 -7.49 14.44 -14.97
N TYR A 14 -7.34 13.16 -14.67
CA TYR A 14 -8.35 12.38 -13.96
C TYR A 14 -8.30 12.67 -12.45
N PHE A 15 -9.45 12.98 -11.88
CA PHE A 15 -9.67 12.87 -10.45
C PHE A 15 -10.03 11.42 -10.14
N PRO A 16 -9.27 10.72 -9.29
CA PRO A 16 -9.59 9.36 -8.94
C PRO A 16 -10.78 9.35 -7.98
N LYS A 17 -11.96 9.13 -8.51
CA LYS A 17 -13.01 8.45 -7.74
C LYS A 17 -12.67 6.97 -7.84
N THR A 18 -12.63 6.28 -6.72
CA THR A 18 -12.40 4.83 -6.67
C THR A 18 -13.31 4.15 -7.69
N PHE A 19 -12.70 3.56 -8.72
CA PHE A 19 -13.43 2.86 -9.77
C PHE A 19 -14.01 1.58 -9.16
N ALA A 20 -15.30 1.34 -9.31
CA ALA A 20 -16.04 0.17 -8.83
C ALA A 20 -16.60 0.22 -7.40
N GLN A 21 -16.75 1.40 -6.82
CA GLN A 21 -17.62 1.56 -5.67
C GLN A 21 -19.08 1.79 -6.11
N LYS A 22 -20.01 1.43 -5.22
CA LYS A 22 -21.44 1.73 -5.42
C LYS A 22 -21.61 3.22 -5.78
N PRO A 23 -22.37 3.56 -6.84
CA PRO A 23 -22.54 4.94 -7.27
C PRO A 23 -23.01 5.84 -6.12
N ALA A 24 -22.32 6.96 -5.91
CA ALA A 24 -22.71 7.94 -4.92
C ALA A 24 -24.09 8.50 -5.27
N LYS A 25 -24.93 8.65 -4.28
CA LYS A 25 -26.28 9.24 -4.37
C LYS A 25 -26.38 10.39 -3.37
N PRO A 26 -25.81 11.57 -3.69
CA PRO A 26 -25.72 12.67 -2.75
C PRO A 26 -27.11 13.20 -2.40
N THR A 27 -27.29 13.50 -1.13
CA THR A 27 -28.45 14.25 -0.61
C THR A 27 -28.40 15.71 -1.08
N SER A 28 -29.50 16.43 -0.98
CA SER A 28 -29.53 17.86 -1.31
C SER A 28 -28.53 18.67 -0.47
N ALA A 29 -28.28 18.29 0.78
CA ALA A 29 -27.30 18.94 1.65
C ALA A 29 -25.86 18.69 1.17
N GLU A 30 -25.55 17.48 0.76
CA GLU A 30 -24.24 17.16 0.15
C GLU A 30 -24.06 17.87 -1.19
N ILE A 31 -25.09 17.97 -2.03
CA ILE A 31 -25.04 18.77 -3.27
C ILE A 31 -24.73 20.23 -2.97
N HIS A 32 -25.38 20.83 -1.98
CA HIS A 32 -25.11 22.21 -1.57
C HIS A 32 -23.67 22.36 -1.04
N HIS A 33 -23.20 21.40 -0.26
CA HIS A 33 -21.83 21.36 0.21
C HIS A 33 -20.80 21.31 -0.94
N GLU A 34 -21.03 20.50 -1.96
CA GLU A 34 -20.18 20.44 -3.16
C GLU A 34 -20.28 21.74 -3.99
N LEU A 35 -21.43 22.41 -4.02
CA LEU A 35 -21.57 23.73 -4.66
C LEU A 35 -20.74 24.80 -3.94
N GLN A 36 -20.64 24.75 -2.62
CA GLN A 36 -19.73 25.61 -1.84
C GLN A 36 -18.25 25.34 -2.18
N LYS A 37 -17.85 24.07 -2.36
CA LYS A 37 -16.50 23.72 -2.80
C LYS A 37 -16.23 24.20 -4.23
N LEU A 38 -17.20 24.09 -5.13
CA LEU A 38 -17.10 24.61 -6.48
C LEU A 38 -16.77 26.11 -6.49
N ASN A 39 -17.30 26.87 -5.51
CA ASN A 39 -17.10 28.31 -5.38
C ASN A 39 -15.78 28.72 -4.70
N PHE A 40 -14.98 27.76 -4.25
CA PHE A 40 -13.66 28.03 -3.67
C PHE A 40 -12.54 27.63 -4.65
N LEU A 41 -11.73 28.59 -5.06
CA LEU A 41 -10.61 28.40 -5.99
C LEU A 41 -9.28 28.45 -5.22
N GLY A 42 -9.04 27.46 -4.37
CA GLY A 42 -7.82 27.30 -3.60
C GLY A 42 -7.46 25.85 -3.40
N THR A 43 -6.15 25.54 -3.44
CA THR A 43 -5.63 24.18 -3.33
C THR A 43 -4.60 24.06 -2.21
N ALA A 44 -4.75 23.04 -1.35
CA ALA A 44 -3.82 22.67 -0.31
C ALA A 44 -3.18 21.30 -0.63
N LEU A 45 -1.86 21.20 -0.49
CA LEU A 45 -1.12 19.95 -0.62
C LEU A 45 -0.56 19.55 0.76
N TYR A 46 -1.03 18.46 1.31
CA TYR A 46 -0.52 17.86 2.53
C TYR A 46 0.51 16.79 2.18
N VAL A 47 1.72 16.84 2.74
CA VAL A 47 2.84 15.97 2.37
C VAL A 47 3.33 15.18 3.58
N ALA A 48 3.41 13.86 3.42
CA ALA A 48 4.03 12.96 4.37
C ALA A 48 4.62 11.72 3.70
N ALA A 49 5.18 10.79 4.47
CA ALA A 49 5.94 9.65 3.95
C ALA A 49 5.07 8.43 3.63
N HIS A 50 4.11 8.09 4.50
CA HIS A 50 3.38 6.80 4.42
C HIS A 50 1.86 6.97 4.49
N PRO A 51 1.10 5.96 4.03
CA PRO A 51 -0.30 5.79 4.38
C PRO A 51 -0.44 5.64 5.90
N ASP A 52 -1.05 6.61 6.58
CA ASP A 52 -1.27 6.75 8.04
C ASP A 52 -0.60 7.98 8.68
N ASP A 53 0.31 8.62 7.99
CA ASP A 53 0.96 9.85 8.48
C ASP A 53 0.05 11.09 8.35
N GLU A 54 -0.99 11.01 7.51
CA GLU A 54 -1.89 12.12 7.29
C GLU A 54 -2.66 12.52 8.55
N ASN A 55 -2.79 13.83 8.74
CA ASN A 55 -3.72 14.38 9.72
C ASN A 55 -5.13 14.45 9.12
N THR A 56 -5.90 13.37 9.28
CA THR A 56 -7.27 13.28 8.75
C THR A 56 -8.17 14.41 9.26
N SER A 57 -7.92 14.93 10.48
CA SER A 57 -8.69 16.04 11.04
C SER A 57 -8.42 17.36 10.29
N LEU A 58 -7.16 17.63 9.96
CA LEU A 58 -6.79 18.84 9.22
C LEU A 58 -7.21 18.75 7.75
N ILE A 59 -7.06 17.58 7.11
CA ILE A 59 -7.52 17.35 5.73
C ILE A 59 -9.02 17.54 5.65
N SER A 60 -9.79 16.94 6.57
CA SER A 60 -11.23 17.12 6.63
C SER A 60 -11.63 18.59 6.85
N TYR A 61 -10.94 19.30 7.75
CA TYR A 61 -11.20 20.72 7.99
C TYR A 61 -10.96 21.56 6.72
N LEU A 62 -9.84 21.36 6.05
CA LEU A 62 -9.53 22.09 4.82
C LEU A 62 -10.54 21.81 3.72
N SER A 63 -10.94 20.55 3.54
CA SER A 63 -11.89 20.14 2.52
C SER A 63 -13.32 20.55 2.85
N ASN A 64 -13.79 20.31 4.09
CA ASN A 64 -15.20 20.48 4.43
C ASN A 64 -15.54 21.85 5.03
N HIS A 65 -14.63 22.47 5.80
CA HIS A 65 -14.86 23.81 6.38
C HIS A 65 -14.35 24.91 5.47
N LYS A 66 -13.08 24.85 5.06
CA LYS A 66 -12.47 25.83 4.16
C LYS A 66 -12.92 25.68 2.72
N LYS A 67 -13.51 24.54 2.35
CA LYS A 67 -13.95 24.21 0.99
C LYS A 67 -12.78 24.12 -0.02
N ALA A 68 -11.56 24.04 0.47
CA ALA A 68 -10.37 23.96 -0.36
C ALA A 68 -10.20 22.58 -0.98
N ARG A 69 -9.78 22.54 -2.24
CA ARG A 69 -9.26 21.30 -2.81
C ARG A 69 -8.06 20.86 -1.99
N THR A 70 -8.16 19.73 -1.29
CA THR A 70 -7.14 19.25 -0.37
C THR A 70 -6.59 17.91 -0.85
N ILE A 71 -5.29 17.85 -1.11
CA ILE A 71 -4.65 16.66 -1.63
C ILE A 71 -3.65 16.15 -0.62
N TYR A 72 -3.68 14.85 -0.33
CA TYR A 72 -2.63 14.16 0.40
C TYR A 72 -1.63 13.56 -0.57
N LEU A 73 -0.38 13.97 -0.50
CA LEU A 73 0.76 13.34 -1.17
C LEU A 73 1.49 12.46 -0.16
N SER A 74 1.22 11.16 -0.21
CA SER A 74 2.04 10.16 0.47
C SER A 74 3.21 9.80 -0.42
N LEU A 75 4.46 9.90 0.05
CA LEU A 75 5.59 9.60 -0.81
C LEU A 75 5.63 8.13 -1.20
N THR A 76 5.31 7.23 -0.28
CA THR A 76 5.27 5.78 -0.50
C THR A 76 3.84 5.24 -0.44
N ARG A 77 3.67 3.97 -0.82
CA ARG A 77 2.41 3.23 -0.66
C ARG A 77 2.36 2.39 0.63
N GLY A 78 3.41 2.46 1.46
CA GLY A 78 3.48 1.76 2.74
C GLY A 78 3.79 0.27 2.61
N ASP A 79 4.53 -0.11 1.59
CA ASP A 79 4.85 -1.50 1.22
C ASP A 79 5.70 -2.21 2.29
N GLY A 80 6.56 -1.46 3.00
CA GLY A 80 7.47 -1.98 4.03
C GLY A 80 6.83 -2.27 5.39
N GLY A 81 5.53 -2.01 5.53
CA GLY A 81 4.80 -2.18 6.77
C GLY A 81 4.36 -3.60 7.07
N GLN A 82 3.44 -3.72 8.05
CA GLN A 82 2.79 -4.98 8.43
C GLN A 82 1.30 -4.93 8.11
N ASN A 83 0.70 -6.10 7.90
CA ASN A 83 -0.74 -6.27 7.68
C ASN A 83 -1.36 -7.02 8.87
N LEU A 84 -2.34 -6.43 9.53
CA LEU A 84 -3.02 -7.03 10.68
C LEU A 84 -4.26 -7.86 10.28
N ILE A 85 -4.71 -7.77 9.03
CA ILE A 85 -5.96 -8.39 8.60
C ILE A 85 -5.78 -9.48 7.53
N GLY A 86 -4.56 -9.66 7.02
CA GLY A 86 -4.29 -10.64 5.97
C GLY A 86 -2.82 -10.91 5.71
N PRO A 87 -2.53 -11.71 4.68
CA PRO A 87 -1.17 -12.15 4.36
C PRO A 87 -0.42 -11.22 3.41
N GLU A 88 -1.04 -10.14 2.91
CA GLU A 88 -0.43 -9.25 1.93
C GLU A 88 0.76 -8.52 2.54
N LEU A 89 1.91 -8.62 1.91
CA LEU A 89 3.16 -7.96 2.26
C LEU A 89 3.76 -7.31 1.01
N GLN A 90 4.72 -6.41 1.19
CA GLN A 90 5.44 -5.72 0.13
C GLN A 90 4.46 -5.03 -0.85
N GLU A 91 4.64 -5.19 -2.16
CA GLU A 91 3.81 -4.56 -3.20
C GLU A 91 2.32 -4.85 -3.06
N LEU A 92 1.93 -6.02 -2.55
CA LEU A 92 0.52 -6.36 -2.31
C LEU A 92 -0.05 -5.55 -1.15
N LEU A 93 0.75 -5.32 -0.10
CA LEU A 93 0.37 -4.43 0.99
C LEU A 93 0.24 -2.99 0.51
N GLY A 94 1.13 -2.53 -0.38
CA GLY A 94 1.05 -1.22 -1.01
C GLY A 94 -0.25 -1.03 -1.80
N VAL A 95 -0.73 -2.06 -2.49
CA VAL A 95 -2.05 -2.05 -3.16
C VAL A 95 -3.18 -1.94 -2.13
N LEU A 96 -3.17 -2.75 -1.08
CA LEU A 96 -4.17 -2.73 -0.01
C LEU A 96 -4.24 -1.35 0.66
N ARG A 97 -3.10 -0.80 1.10
CA ARG A 97 -3.01 0.51 1.75
C ARG A 97 -3.40 1.67 0.83
N THR A 98 -3.13 1.55 -0.47
CA THR A 98 -3.62 2.51 -1.47
C THR A 98 -5.15 2.57 -1.45
N GLN A 99 -5.83 1.42 -1.42
CA GLN A 99 -7.29 1.36 -1.40
C GLN A 99 -7.87 1.88 -0.07
N GLU A 100 -7.22 1.59 1.04
CA GLU A 100 -7.61 2.12 2.36
C GLU A 100 -7.47 3.65 2.42
N LEU A 101 -6.39 4.22 1.84
CA LEU A 101 -6.25 5.67 1.70
C LEU A 101 -7.34 6.29 0.83
N LEU A 102 -7.69 5.64 -0.28
CA LEU A 102 -8.77 6.12 -1.14
C LEU A 102 -10.11 6.08 -0.41
N ALA A 103 -10.36 5.05 0.38
CA ALA A 103 -11.53 4.97 1.25
C ALA A 103 -11.54 6.10 2.30
N ALA A 104 -10.39 6.38 2.93
CA ALA A 104 -10.23 7.49 3.87
C ALA A 104 -10.51 8.85 3.21
N ARG A 105 -9.98 9.10 2.01
CA ARG A 105 -10.25 10.33 1.22
C ARG A 105 -11.71 10.44 0.81
N GLY A 106 -12.37 9.32 0.52
CA GLY A 106 -13.81 9.28 0.28
C GLY A 106 -14.66 9.73 1.47
N VAL A 107 -14.13 9.64 2.69
CA VAL A 107 -14.77 10.06 3.93
C VAL A 107 -14.44 11.51 4.28
N ASP A 108 -13.16 11.89 4.26
CA ASP A 108 -12.73 13.25 4.68
C ASP A 108 -12.81 14.30 3.57
N GLY A 109 -13.08 13.89 2.35
CA GLY A 109 -13.25 14.78 1.18
C GLY A 109 -11.95 15.27 0.56
N GLY A 110 -10.80 14.69 0.95
CA GLY A 110 -9.50 14.91 0.32
C GLY A 110 -9.30 14.10 -0.96
N GLU A 111 -8.18 14.36 -1.65
CA GLU A 111 -7.69 13.57 -2.78
C GLU A 111 -6.39 12.86 -2.40
N GLN A 112 -6.06 11.75 -3.08
CA GLN A 112 -4.84 10.99 -2.86
C GLN A 112 -3.88 11.10 -4.03
N ARG A 113 -2.58 11.29 -3.72
CA ARG A 113 -1.46 11.19 -4.66
C ARG A 113 -0.28 10.48 -4.01
N PHE A 114 0.62 9.97 -4.87
CA PHE A 114 1.84 9.27 -4.46
C PHE A 114 3.05 9.79 -5.23
N THR A 115 4.24 9.27 -4.90
CA THR A 115 5.43 9.31 -5.74
C THR A 115 5.78 7.89 -6.21
N ARG A 116 6.93 7.72 -6.85
CA ARG A 116 7.49 6.40 -7.16
C ARG A 116 8.27 5.78 -6.00
N ALA A 117 8.41 6.46 -4.89
CA ALA A 117 9.15 5.93 -3.76
C ALA A 117 8.50 4.65 -3.22
N ASN A 118 9.33 3.64 -2.98
CA ASN A 118 8.94 2.39 -2.33
C ASN A 118 9.25 2.49 -0.83
N ASP A 119 8.36 1.99 0.01
CA ASP A 119 8.64 1.82 1.43
C ASP A 119 9.46 0.53 1.63
N PHE A 120 10.74 0.68 1.84
CA PHE A 120 11.67 -0.42 2.05
C PHE A 120 11.80 -0.85 3.54
N GLY A 121 10.95 -0.34 4.40
CA GLY A 121 10.96 -0.57 5.84
C GLY A 121 11.60 0.56 6.63
N PHE A 122 12.04 0.28 7.84
CA PHE A 122 12.53 1.33 8.73
C PHE A 122 13.91 1.85 8.32
N SER A 123 14.06 3.16 8.29
CA SER A 123 15.31 3.88 8.11
C SER A 123 15.56 4.81 9.31
N LYS A 124 16.80 4.88 9.81
CA LYS A 124 17.18 5.72 10.95
C LYS A 124 17.42 7.18 10.58
N HIS A 125 17.84 7.42 9.33
CA HIS A 125 18.31 8.76 8.94
C HIS A 125 17.93 9.10 7.49
N PRO A 126 17.58 10.37 7.18
CA PRO A 126 17.19 10.76 5.84
C PRO A 126 18.27 10.54 4.78
N ASN A 127 19.55 10.55 5.13
CA ASN A 127 20.64 10.29 4.17
C ASN A 127 20.56 8.87 3.61
N GLU A 128 20.24 7.88 4.45
CA GLU A 128 19.99 6.49 4.05
C GLU A 128 18.79 6.44 3.11
N THR A 129 17.67 7.01 3.55
CA THR A 129 16.43 7.03 2.78
C THR A 129 16.61 7.66 1.40
N LEU A 130 17.18 8.86 1.34
CA LEU A 130 17.36 9.60 0.10
C LEU A 130 18.33 8.92 -0.88
N LYS A 131 19.30 8.15 -0.37
CA LYS A 131 20.18 7.33 -1.17
C LYS A 131 19.43 6.16 -1.80
N ILE A 132 18.65 5.43 -1.00
CA ILE A 132 17.87 4.26 -1.46
C ILE A 132 16.76 4.67 -2.42
N TRP A 133 16.04 5.77 -2.12
CA TRP A 133 14.97 6.30 -2.97
C TRP A 133 15.44 6.90 -4.28
N ASP A 134 16.74 7.09 -4.50
CA ASP A 134 17.24 7.94 -5.59
C ASP A 134 16.65 9.36 -5.49
N LYS A 135 17.27 10.16 -4.63
CA LYS A 135 16.76 11.50 -4.24
C LYS A 135 16.25 12.31 -5.42
N ASP A 136 16.99 12.32 -6.53
CA ASP A 136 16.66 13.16 -7.69
C ASP A 136 15.34 12.73 -8.36
N LYS A 137 15.09 11.41 -8.46
CA LYS A 137 13.84 10.89 -9.02
C LYS A 137 12.63 11.23 -8.15
N VAL A 138 12.73 11.01 -6.84
CA VAL A 138 11.60 11.25 -5.92
C VAL A 138 11.37 12.75 -5.75
N LEU A 139 12.43 13.58 -5.74
CA LEU A 139 12.32 15.04 -5.77
C LEU A 139 11.59 15.50 -7.05
N GLY A 140 11.94 14.93 -8.21
CA GLY A 140 11.25 15.17 -9.46
C GLY A 140 9.77 14.85 -9.40
N ASP A 141 9.37 13.80 -8.68
CA ASP A 141 7.95 13.43 -8.51
C ASP A 141 7.21 14.42 -7.61
N VAL A 142 7.86 14.95 -6.56
CA VAL A 142 7.25 16.00 -5.72
C VAL A 142 7.10 17.30 -6.50
N VAL A 143 8.11 17.67 -7.32
CA VAL A 143 8.02 18.83 -8.25
C VAL A 143 6.89 18.62 -9.25
N TRP A 144 6.75 17.41 -9.81
CA TRP A 144 5.66 17.03 -10.71
C TRP A 144 4.30 17.21 -10.06
N ALA A 145 4.14 16.73 -8.82
CA ALA A 145 2.90 16.89 -8.05
C ALA A 145 2.57 18.39 -7.86
N ILE A 146 3.54 19.22 -7.47
CA ILE A 146 3.32 20.67 -7.30
C ILE A 146 2.92 21.34 -8.63
N ARG A 147 3.60 21.03 -9.73
CA ARG A 147 3.34 21.62 -11.05
C ARG A 147 1.96 21.24 -11.61
N THR A 148 1.55 19.99 -11.41
CA THR A 148 0.27 19.48 -11.94
C THR A 148 -0.92 19.84 -11.06
N LEU A 149 -0.75 19.79 -9.74
CA LEU A 149 -1.83 20.07 -8.79
C LEU A 149 -1.98 21.56 -8.49
N LYS A 150 -0.95 22.35 -8.71
CA LYS A 150 -0.89 23.80 -8.49
C LYS A 150 -1.37 24.25 -7.10
N PRO A 151 -0.81 23.66 -6.01
CA PRO A 151 -1.22 24.04 -4.67
C PRO A 151 -0.85 25.49 -4.35
N ASP A 152 -1.76 26.19 -3.68
CA ASP A 152 -1.48 27.52 -3.13
C ASP A 152 -0.66 27.42 -1.84
N ILE A 153 -0.97 26.40 -1.03
CA ILE A 153 -0.29 26.12 0.23
C ILE A 153 0.18 24.68 0.28
N ILE A 154 1.35 24.47 0.91
CA ILE A 154 1.88 23.15 1.21
C ILE A 154 1.95 22.99 2.73
N ILE A 155 1.55 21.82 3.24
CA ILE A 155 1.60 21.48 4.66
C ILE A 155 2.43 20.22 4.82
N ASN A 156 3.54 20.32 5.53
CA ASN A 156 4.41 19.18 5.81
C ASN A 156 4.02 18.54 7.14
N ARG A 157 3.88 17.22 7.17
CA ARG A 157 3.61 16.46 8.40
C ARG A 157 4.81 16.45 9.32
N PHE A 158 6.02 16.41 8.76
CA PHE A 158 7.27 16.25 9.48
C PHE A 158 8.18 17.46 9.36
N ASP A 159 9.17 17.54 10.24
CA ASP A 159 10.16 18.61 10.25
C ASP A 159 11.40 18.20 9.47
N HIS A 160 11.81 19.04 8.51
CA HIS A 160 13.02 18.83 7.71
C HIS A 160 14.32 19.15 8.47
N ARG A 161 14.24 19.80 9.63
CA ARG A 161 15.36 20.34 10.39
C ARG A 161 15.91 19.38 11.45
N THR A 162 15.25 18.25 11.70
CA THR A 162 15.57 17.33 12.80
C THR A 162 15.95 15.93 12.32
N PRO A 163 17.00 15.77 11.48
CA PRO A 163 17.39 14.46 10.96
C PRO A 163 17.80 13.51 12.11
N GLY A 164 17.35 12.26 12.05
CA GLY A 164 17.62 11.24 13.05
C GLY A 164 16.73 11.28 14.29
N SER A 165 15.85 12.27 14.45
CA SER A 165 14.90 12.35 15.55
C SER A 165 13.65 11.48 15.36
N THR A 166 13.39 11.09 14.14
CA THR A 166 12.27 10.23 13.72
C THR A 166 12.70 9.32 12.59
N HIS A 167 11.79 8.51 12.06
CA HIS A 167 12.02 7.68 10.88
C HIS A 167 12.63 8.49 9.72
N GLY A 168 13.65 7.95 9.04
CA GLY A 168 14.33 8.63 7.94
C GLY A 168 13.38 9.02 6.80
N HIS A 169 12.39 8.19 6.47
CA HIS A 169 11.35 8.52 5.48
C HIS A 169 10.57 9.79 5.87
N HIS A 170 10.22 9.95 7.13
CA HIS A 170 9.49 11.12 7.65
C HIS A 170 10.24 12.41 7.37
N THR A 171 11.51 12.48 7.83
CA THR A 171 12.35 13.66 7.62
C THR A 171 12.62 13.89 6.12
N SER A 172 12.82 12.81 5.35
CA SER A 172 13.04 12.88 3.90
C SER A 172 11.84 13.46 3.16
N SER A 173 10.60 13.12 3.55
CA SER A 173 9.40 13.69 2.92
C SER A 173 9.35 15.21 3.08
N ALA A 174 9.71 15.72 4.25
CA ALA A 174 9.76 17.15 4.51
C ALA A 174 10.91 17.84 3.77
N ILE A 175 12.11 17.24 3.72
CA ILE A 175 13.26 17.76 2.96
C ILE A 175 12.90 17.91 1.47
N LEU A 176 12.35 16.84 0.86
CA LEU A 176 11.97 16.84 -0.56
C LEU A 176 10.86 17.87 -0.84
N SER A 177 9.88 17.99 0.03
CA SER A 177 8.83 18.99 -0.10
C SER A 177 9.36 20.43 -0.05
N MET A 178 10.29 20.70 0.86
CA MET A 178 10.91 22.03 1.00
C MET A 178 11.80 22.41 -0.19
N GLU A 179 12.54 21.44 -0.75
CA GLU A 179 13.33 21.64 -1.97
C GLU A 179 12.40 21.82 -3.20
N ALA A 180 11.38 21.00 -3.32
CA ALA A 180 10.43 21.04 -4.43
C ALA A 180 9.62 22.36 -4.46
N PHE A 181 9.35 22.98 -3.31
CA PHE A 181 8.67 24.28 -3.23
C PHE A 181 9.35 25.34 -4.11
N ASP A 182 10.68 25.41 -4.08
CA ASP A 182 11.44 26.38 -4.88
C ASP A 182 11.65 25.88 -6.32
N LEU A 183 11.91 24.58 -6.48
CA LEU A 183 12.22 23.98 -7.79
C LEU A 183 11.02 23.95 -8.73
N ALA A 184 9.81 23.85 -8.21
CA ALA A 184 8.62 23.77 -9.05
C ALA A 184 8.38 25.02 -9.90
N ASN A 185 8.89 26.19 -9.49
CA ASN A 185 8.87 27.43 -10.28
C ASN A 185 10.11 27.60 -11.20
N ASN A 186 11.12 26.73 -11.08
CA ASN A 186 12.31 26.83 -11.89
C ASN A 186 12.18 26.00 -13.18
N ALA A 187 12.11 26.68 -14.33
CA ALA A 187 11.96 26.02 -15.63
C ALA A 187 13.17 25.13 -16.04
N ASN A 188 14.33 25.32 -15.42
CA ASN A 188 15.51 24.50 -15.69
C ASN A 188 15.54 23.20 -14.85
N ALA A 189 14.71 23.10 -13.83
CA ALA A 189 14.57 21.87 -13.05
C ALA A 189 13.50 20.97 -13.70
N TYR A 190 13.85 19.73 -14.01
CA TYR A 190 12.95 18.75 -14.64
C TYR A 190 12.21 19.32 -15.87
N PRO A 191 12.96 19.80 -16.90
CA PRO A 191 12.37 20.49 -18.05
C PRO A 191 11.43 19.60 -18.88
N GLU A 192 11.60 18.27 -18.86
CA GLU A 192 10.75 17.29 -19.52
C GLU A 192 9.29 17.35 -19.03
N GLN A 193 9.07 17.72 -17.76
CA GLN A 193 7.74 17.89 -17.21
C GLN A 193 6.97 19.05 -17.87
N LEU A 194 7.69 20.06 -18.39
CA LEU A 194 7.10 21.25 -18.99
C LEU A 194 6.52 21.00 -20.39
N GLU A 195 6.75 19.83 -20.97
CA GLU A 195 6.03 19.38 -22.16
C GLU A 195 4.54 19.08 -21.88
N ILE A 196 4.21 18.84 -20.60
CA ILE A 196 2.87 18.41 -20.17
C ILE A 196 2.20 19.48 -19.28
N THR A 197 2.98 20.14 -18.43
CA THR A 197 2.46 21.12 -17.47
C THR A 197 3.28 22.42 -17.51
N SER A 198 3.04 23.35 -16.60
CA SER A 198 3.75 24.61 -16.46
C SER A 198 4.40 24.74 -15.09
N VAL A 199 5.41 25.60 -14.96
CA VAL A 199 5.96 25.97 -13.65
C VAL A 199 4.88 26.50 -12.73
N TRP A 200 5.07 26.29 -11.43
CA TRP A 200 4.16 26.76 -10.40
C TRP A 200 4.90 27.15 -9.13
N GLN A 201 4.48 28.27 -8.50
CA GLN A 201 5.01 28.73 -7.21
C GLN A 201 3.92 28.69 -6.16
N PRO A 202 3.94 27.72 -5.21
CA PRO A 202 3.10 27.79 -4.02
C PRO A 202 3.37 29.08 -3.24
N LYS A 203 2.37 29.59 -2.55
CA LYS A 203 2.49 30.88 -1.82
C LYS A 203 3.04 30.69 -0.42
N LYS A 204 2.70 29.58 0.24
CA LYS A 204 3.09 29.31 1.63
C LYS A 204 3.44 27.85 1.83
N SER A 205 4.37 27.62 2.75
CA SER A 205 4.65 26.27 3.27
C SER A 205 4.57 26.29 4.78
N PHE A 206 3.90 25.27 5.35
CA PHE A 206 3.72 25.09 6.78
C PHE A 206 4.28 23.75 7.25
N TYR A 207 4.61 23.68 8.53
CA TYR A 207 4.83 22.45 9.28
C TYR A 207 3.66 22.24 10.25
N ASN A 208 2.97 21.12 10.14
CA ASN A 208 1.90 20.73 11.07
C ASN A 208 2.53 20.17 12.35
N THR A 209 2.75 21.01 13.32
CA THR A 209 3.42 20.67 14.59
C THR A 209 2.44 20.37 15.71
N SER A 210 2.95 19.87 16.81
CA SER A 210 2.19 19.64 18.04
C SER A 210 3.13 19.62 19.24
N TRP A 211 2.60 19.67 20.45
CA TRP A 211 3.38 19.62 21.69
C TRP A 211 4.31 18.39 21.79
N TRP A 212 3.98 17.30 21.12
CA TRP A 212 4.81 16.09 21.05
C TRP A 212 6.20 16.34 20.47
N GLN A 213 6.30 17.24 19.51
CA GLN A 213 7.56 17.59 18.86
C GLN A 213 8.51 18.37 19.77
N TYR A 214 7.96 18.96 20.84
CA TYR A 214 8.71 19.73 21.86
C TYR A 214 9.06 18.90 23.10
N GLY A 215 8.70 17.61 23.12
CA GLY A 215 8.98 16.68 24.20
C GLY A 215 8.00 16.76 25.38
N SER A 216 7.45 17.94 25.69
CA SER A 216 6.41 18.11 26.72
C SER A 216 5.46 19.26 26.36
N ARG A 217 4.31 19.33 27.06
CA ARG A 217 3.37 20.46 26.93
C ARG A 217 3.98 21.74 27.46
N GLU A 218 4.71 21.68 28.58
CA GLU A 218 5.37 22.83 29.20
C GLU A 218 6.36 23.43 28.20
N ALA A 219 7.23 22.62 27.58
CA ALA A 219 8.19 23.08 26.59
C ALA A 219 7.50 23.69 25.36
N PHE A 220 6.38 23.14 24.94
CA PHE A 220 5.58 23.72 23.86
C PHE A 220 4.93 25.03 24.25
N ASP A 221 4.43 25.16 25.49
CA ASP A 221 3.80 26.40 25.99
C ASP A 221 4.81 27.56 26.11
N GLU A 222 6.06 27.24 26.41
CA GLU A 222 7.17 28.21 26.52
C GLU A 222 7.82 28.54 25.15
N ALA A 223 7.54 27.76 24.10
CA ALA A 223 8.13 27.97 22.78
C ALA A 223 7.66 29.27 22.13
N ASP A 224 8.53 29.87 21.31
CA ASP A 224 8.14 31.00 20.44
C ASP A 224 7.12 30.55 19.38
N LYS A 225 5.94 31.14 19.44
CA LYS A 225 4.82 30.85 18.52
C LYS A 225 4.53 32.01 17.55
N SER A 226 5.46 32.96 17.42
CA SER A 226 5.27 34.17 16.59
C SER A 226 5.07 33.85 15.12
N ASN A 227 5.55 32.69 14.64
CA ASN A 227 5.39 32.18 13.27
C ASN A 227 4.40 31.00 13.18
N MET A 228 3.60 30.74 14.23
CA MET A 228 2.60 29.68 14.26
C MET A 228 1.18 30.22 14.11
N LEU A 229 0.43 29.54 13.25
CA LEU A 229 -1.02 29.64 13.23
C LEU A 229 -1.60 28.65 14.24
N HIS A 230 -2.60 29.09 14.97
CA HIS A 230 -3.38 28.28 15.89
C HIS A 230 -4.82 28.25 15.39
N VAL A 231 -5.34 27.07 15.07
CA VAL A 231 -6.62 26.89 14.42
C VAL A 231 -7.45 25.87 15.18
N ASP A 232 -8.65 26.28 15.64
CA ASP A 232 -9.65 25.31 16.11
C ASP A 232 -10.31 24.63 14.92
N ILE A 233 -10.06 23.34 14.78
CA ILE A 233 -10.64 22.50 13.72
C ILE A 233 -11.82 21.64 14.20
N GLY A 234 -12.26 21.81 15.46
CA GLY A 234 -13.37 21.09 16.08
C GLY A 234 -14.75 21.56 15.64
N VAL A 235 -14.91 21.83 14.34
CA VAL A 235 -16.14 22.41 13.75
C VAL A 235 -17.24 21.36 13.61
N TYR A 236 -18.49 21.77 13.84
CA TYR A 236 -19.66 20.95 13.52
C TYR A 236 -20.30 21.41 12.21
N TYR A 237 -20.66 20.47 11.35
CA TYR A 237 -21.30 20.67 10.06
C TYR A 237 -22.79 20.31 10.12
N PRO A 238 -23.71 21.26 10.35
CA PRO A 238 -25.15 20.98 10.48
C PRO A 238 -25.75 20.28 9.26
N GLU A 239 -25.27 20.63 8.06
CA GLU A 239 -25.72 20.03 6.79
C GLU A 239 -25.34 18.56 6.65
N LEU A 240 -24.21 18.15 7.24
CA LEU A 240 -23.72 16.78 7.22
C LEU A 240 -24.14 15.97 8.47
N GLY A 241 -24.57 16.66 9.53
CA GLY A 241 -24.92 16.05 10.81
C GLY A 241 -23.72 15.47 11.58
N LEU A 242 -22.49 15.87 11.21
CA LEU A 242 -21.23 15.38 11.76
C LEU A 242 -20.30 16.54 12.13
N SER A 243 -19.47 16.33 13.13
CA SER A 243 -18.34 17.23 13.40
C SER A 243 -17.12 16.81 12.58
N ASN A 244 -16.18 17.74 12.44
CA ASN A 244 -14.91 17.48 11.77
C ASN A 244 -14.16 16.29 12.38
N ASN A 245 -14.13 16.20 13.72
CA ASN A 245 -13.47 15.11 14.43
C ASN A 245 -14.17 13.75 14.21
N GLU A 246 -15.51 13.74 14.04
CA GLU A 246 -16.26 12.54 13.70
C GLU A 246 -15.91 12.06 12.29
N ILE A 247 -15.87 12.95 11.31
CA ILE A 247 -15.43 12.64 9.94
C ILE A 247 -13.98 12.12 9.95
N ALA A 248 -13.09 12.80 10.67
CA ALA A 248 -11.69 12.42 10.75
C ALA A 248 -11.48 11.03 11.40
N ALA A 249 -12.24 10.70 12.44
CA ALA A 249 -12.18 9.39 13.07
C ALA A 249 -12.69 8.29 12.14
N LEU A 250 -13.76 8.53 11.38
CA LEU A 250 -14.26 7.61 10.36
C LEU A 250 -13.23 7.42 9.24
N ALA A 251 -12.59 8.49 8.76
CA ALA A 251 -11.52 8.42 7.76
C ALA A 251 -10.32 7.62 8.27
N ARG A 252 -9.82 7.93 9.47
CA ARG A 252 -8.71 7.21 10.10
C ARG A 252 -9.01 5.72 10.28
N SER A 253 -10.25 5.37 10.55
CA SER A 253 -10.69 4.00 10.76
C SER A 253 -10.76 3.17 9.46
N GLN A 254 -10.51 3.77 8.28
CA GLN A 254 -10.40 3.03 7.02
C GLN A 254 -9.06 2.28 6.90
N HIS A 255 -8.05 2.62 7.69
CA HIS A 255 -6.75 1.94 7.74
C HIS A 255 -6.83 0.63 8.55
N LEU A 256 -7.64 -0.32 8.09
CA LEU A 256 -7.91 -1.58 8.80
C LEU A 256 -6.68 -2.46 8.89
N CYS A 257 -5.88 -2.54 7.82
CA CYS A 257 -4.67 -3.35 7.80
C CYS A 257 -3.59 -2.85 8.77
N GLN A 258 -3.72 -1.61 9.26
CA GLN A 258 -2.82 -1.00 10.23
C GLN A 258 -3.40 -0.93 11.65
N GLY A 259 -4.70 -1.27 11.81
CA GLY A 259 -5.36 -1.29 13.11
C GLY A 259 -5.63 0.10 13.71
N PHE A 260 -5.87 1.10 12.86
CA PHE A 260 -6.06 2.48 13.29
C PHE A 260 -7.53 2.87 13.60
N GLY A 261 -8.37 1.91 13.94
CA GLY A 261 -9.69 2.21 14.48
C GLY A 261 -9.60 3.17 15.67
N ARG A 262 -10.31 4.29 15.60
CA ARG A 262 -10.21 5.38 16.58
C ARG A 262 -11.57 5.71 17.21
N LEU A 263 -11.55 5.95 18.52
CA LEU A 263 -12.70 6.58 19.20
C LEU A 263 -12.84 8.03 18.75
N THR A 264 -14.07 8.45 18.58
CA THR A 264 -14.40 9.82 18.16
C THR A 264 -14.29 10.78 19.34
N GLU A 265 -13.52 11.88 19.15
CA GLU A 265 -13.50 13.02 20.04
C GLU A 265 -14.50 14.07 19.54
N ARG A 266 -14.99 14.94 20.44
CA ARG A 266 -15.96 16.00 20.13
C ARG A 266 -15.58 17.29 20.83
N GLY A 267 -16.02 18.41 20.28
CA GLY A 267 -15.73 19.74 20.81
C GLY A 267 -14.53 20.38 20.11
N THR A 268 -13.92 21.37 20.75
CA THR A 268 -12.75 22.09 20.23
C THR A 268 -11.56 21.15 20.00
N SER A 269 -10.84 21.37 18.93
CA SER A 269 -9.65 20.59 18.56
C SER A 269 -8.62 21.54 17.95
N GLU A 270 -7.51 21.68 18.63
CA GLU A 270 -6.49 22.68 18.31
C GLU A 270 -5.41 22.10 17.41
N GLU A 271 -5.14 22.77 16.29
CA GLU A 271 -4.04 22.47 15.39
C GLU A 271 -3.07 23.63 15.30
N TYR A 272 -1.79 23.30 15.19
CA TYR A 272 -0.69 24.26 15.12
C TYR A 272 0.08 24.09 13.84
N LEU A 273 0.27 25.20 13.11
CA LEU A 273 0.95 25.23 11.82
C LEU A 273 2.05 26.29 11.86
N GLU A 274 3.31 25.85 11.92
CA GLU A 274 4.47 26.71 11.84
C GLU A 274 4.70 27.13 10.38
N LEU A 275 4.77 28.43 10.11
CA LEU A 275 5.10 28.94 8.78
C LEU A 275 6.59 28.71 8.49
N LEU A 276 6.88 27.99 7.40
CA LEU A 276 8.23 27.72 6.91
C LEU A 276 8.64 28.63 5.77
N LYS A 277 7.72 28.92 4.84
CA LYS A 277 7.95 29.81 3.68
C LYS A 277 6.71 30.65 3.38
N GLY A 278 6.94 31.84 2.82
CA GLY A 278 5.90 32.80 2.46
C GLY A 278 5.61 33.81 3.56
N ASP A 279 4.53 34.59 3.41
CA ASP A 279 4.12 35.60 4.36
C ASP A 279 3.21 35.00 5.45
N ILE A 280 3.40 35.47 6.68
CA ILE A 280 2.57 35.01 7.79
C ILE A 280 1.13 35.49 7.60
N PRO A 281 0.14 34.60 7.69
CA PRO A 281 -1.26 34.99 7.56
C PRO A 281 -1.69 35.95 8.67
N LYS A 282 -2.59 36.88 8.32
CA LYS A 282 -3.26 37.74 9.30
C LYS A 282 -4.42 36.94 9.90
N GLY A 283 -4.36 36.66 11.18
CA GLY A 283 -5.33 35.78 11.84
C GLY A 283 -5.03 34.30 11.58
N ASN A 284 -6.07 33.47 11.64
CA ASN A 284 -5.94 31.99 11.61
C ASN A 284 -6.37 31.38 10.25
N ASP A 285 -6.32 32.14 9.17
CA ASP A 285 -6.67 31.65 7.84
C ASP A 285 -5.42 31.33 7.00
N LEU A 286 -5.21 30.04 6.70
CA LEU A 286 -4.08 29.58 5.90
C LEU A 286 -4.04 30.20 4.51
N PHE A 287 -5.21 30.54 3.94
CA PHE A 287 -5.36 31.15 2.62
C PHE A 287 -5.35 32.69 2.64
N ASP A 288 -5.14 33.33 3.79
CA ASP A 288 -5.05 34.79 3.85
C ASP A 288 -4.04 35.33 2.83
N GLY A 289 -4.43 36.40 2.12
CA GLY A 289 -3.64 36.99 1.01
C GLY A 289 -3.70 36.22 -0.31
N ILE A 290 -4.46 35.11 -0.40
CA ILE A 290 -4.68 34.34 -1.62
C ILE A 290 -6.12 34.60 -2.12
N ASN A 291 -6.29 34.99 -3.37
CA ASN A 291 -7.61 35.11 -3.95
C ASN A 291 -8.18 33.72 -4.26
N THR A 292 -9.19 33.33 -3.52
CA THR A 292 -9.88 32.03 -3.64
C THR A 292 -11.27 32.13 -4.27
N THR A 293 -11.61 33.29 -4.84
CA THR A 293 -12.90 33.55 -5.49
C THR A 293 -12.79 33.39 -7.00
N TRP A 294 -13.92 33.37 -7.68
CA TRP A 294 -13.99 33.35 -9.15
C TRP A 294 -13.30 34.53 -9.85
N SER A 295 -13.08 35.65 -9.16
CA SER A 295 -12.30 36.78 -9.69
C SER A 295 -10.80 36.47 -9.85
N ARG A 296 -10.34 35.33 -9.31
CA ARG A 296 -8.97 34.84 -9.49
C ARG A 296 -8.63 34.52 -10.94
N VAL A 297 -9.65 34.20 -11.74
CA VAL A 297 -9.49 33.69 -13.12
C VAL A 297 -10.12 34.71 -14.09
N GLU A 298 -9.43 35.06 -15.16
CA GLU A 298 -9.94 35.94 -16.20
C GLU A 298 -11.23 35.37 -16.80
N GLY A 299 -12.31 36.12 -16.74
CA GLY A 299 -13.66 35.71 -17.16
C GLY A 299 -14.44 34.91 -16.12
N GLY A 300 -13.84 34.59 -14.96
CA GLY A 300 -14.47 33.79 -13.90
C GLY A 300 -15.59 34.49 -13.17
N GLU A 301 -15.58 35.83 -13.08
CA GLU A 301 -16.64 36.59 -12.37
C GLU A 301 -18.05 36.32 -12.91
N ALA A 302 -18.20 36.13 -14.22
CA ALA A 302 -19.48 35.80 -14.82
C ALA A 302 -20.00 34.43 -14.40
N VAL A 303 -19.10 33.44 -14.27
CA VAL A 303 -19.40 32.11 -13.73
C VAL A 303 -19.75 32.22 -12.25
N GLY A 304 -18.91 32.91 -11.46
CA GLY A 304 -19.10 33.13 -10.03
C GLY A 304 -20.42 33.75 -9.68
N ASN A 305 -20.84 34.80 -10.40
CA ASN A 305 -22.12 35.48 -10.15
C ASN A 305 -23.31 34.52 -10.24
N ILE A 306 -23.31 33.58 -11.18
CA ILE A 306 -24.36 32.58 -11.30
C ILE A 306 -24.26 31.58 -10.14
N LEU A 307 -23.09 31.05 -9.89
CA LEU A 307 -22.91 30.00 -8.90
C LEU A 307 -23.13 30.47 -7.46
N TYR A 308 -22.72 31.72 -7.12
CA TYR A 308 -23.02 32.32 -5.81
C TYR A 308 -24.53 32.59 -5.64
N ALA A 309 -25.21 32.95 -6.72
CA ALA A 309 -26.67 33.13 -6.67
C ALA A 309 -27.40 31.81 -6.45
N ILE A 310 -26.92 30.71 -7.08
CA ILE A 310 -27.44 29.34 -6.85
C ILE A 310 -27.20 28.93 -5.42
N GLU A 311 -25.97 29.05 -4.92
CA GLU A 311 -25.59 28.68 -3.54
C GLU A 311 -26.49 29.38 -2.53
N LYS A 312 -26.65 30.72 -2.65
CA LYS A 312 -27.46 31.51 -1.74
C LYS A 312 -28.96 31.15 -1.75
N ASN A 313 -29.48 30.71 -2.92
CA ASN A 313 -30.91 30.46 -3.13
C ASN A 313 -31.18 28.95 -3.37
N PHE A 314 -30.30 28.06 -2.92
CA PHE A 314 -30.40 26.63 -3.19
C PHE A 314 -31.71 26.04 -2.67
N ASP A 315 -32.40 25.31 -3.52
CA ASP A 315 -33.64 24.65 -3.17
C ASP A 315 -33.39 23.18 -2.78
N PHE A 316 -33.30 22.92 -1.49
CA PHE A 316 -33.07 21.56 -0.92
C PHE A 316 -34.20 20.55 -1.25
N LYS A 317 -35.41 21.05 -1.60
CA LYS A 317 -36.53 20.16 -1.98
C LYS A 317 -36.54 19.88 -3.49
N ASN A 318 -36.03 20.79 -4.29
CA ASN A 318 -36.01 20.67 -5.75
C ASN A 318 -34.69 21.22 -6.33
N PRO A 319 -33.56 20.51 -6.14
CA PRO A 319 -32.27 20.92 -6.69
C PRO A 319 -32.27 21.07 -8.22
N SER A 320 -33.13 20.31 -8.92
CA SER A 320 -33.19 20.32 -10.39
C SER A 320 -33.65 21.64 -10.99
N LYS A 321 -34.30 22.53 -10.23
CA LYS A 321 -34.67 23.85 -10.72
C LYS A 321 -33.48 24.73 -11.08
N HIS A 322 -32.28 24.42 -10.52
CA HIS A 322 -31.04 25.15 -10.78
C HIS A 322 -30.29 24.66 -12.03
N ILE A 323 -30.76 23.61 -12.68
CA ILE A 323 -30.06 23.04 -13.85
C ILE A 323 -29.87 24.04 -14.98
N PRO A 324 -30.85 24.85 -15.37
CA PRO A 324 -30.67 25.86 -16.43
C PRO A 324 -29.49 26.80 -16.13
N ASP A 325 -29.40 27.30 -14.89
CA ASP A 325 -28.35 28.22 -14.48
C ASP A 325 -26.97 27.50 -14.34
N LEU A 326 -26.95 26.27 -13.84
CA LEU A 326 -25.73 25.47 -13.78
C LEU A 326 -25.20 25.15 -15.18
N VAL A 327 -26.09 24.86 -16.14
CA VAL A 327 -25.72 24.63 -17.54
C VAL A 327 -25.21 25.91 -18.20
N MET A 328 -25.82 27.05 -17.89
CA MET A 328 -25.34 28.36 -18.35
C MET A 328 -23.94 28.67 -17.77
N ALA A 329 -23.75 28.43 -16.48
CA ALA A 329 -22.43 28.57 -15.83
C ALA A 329 -21.39 27.63 -16.48
N TYR A 330 -21.76 26.37 -16.81
CA TYR A 330 -20.91 25.45 -17.52
C TYR A 330 -20.48 25.97 -18.89
N GLY A 331 -21.43 26.51 -19.67
CA GLY A 331 -21.13 27.13 -20.98
C GLY A 331 -20.20 28.35 -20.88
N LEU A 332 -20.30 29.16 -19.82
CA LEU A 332 -19.35 30.25 -19.55
C LEU A 332 -17.98 29.73 -19.13
N LEU A 333 -17.94 28.70 -18.29
CA LEU A 333 -16.72 28.08 -17.80
C LEU A 333 -15.86 27.52 -18.96
N GLN A 334 -16.49 26.96 -20.02
CA GLN A 334 -15.77 26.50 -21.20
C GLN A 334 -15.02 27.61 -21.98
N LYS A 335 -15.37 28.89 -21.74
CA LYS A 335 -14.73 30.07 -22.38
C LYS A 335 -13.54 30.61 -21.58
N ILE A 336 -13.32 30.13 -20.37
CA ILE A 336 -12.17 30.52 -19.53
C ILE A 336 -10.87 30.02 -20.18
N LYS A 337 -9.83 30.85 -20.18
CA LYS A 337 -8.53 30.56 -20.77
C LYS A 337 -7.62 29.74 -19.86
N ASP A 338 -7.80 29.86 -18.54
CA ASP A 338 -7.03 29.09 -17.57
C ASP A 338 -7.46 27.63 -17.62
N GLU A 339 -6.67 26.79 -18.31
CA GLU A 339 -6.99 25.39 -18.53
C GLU A 339 -7.05 24.58 -17.22
N HIS A 340 -6.23 24.94 -16.20
CA HIS A 340 -6.23 24.26 -14.92
C HIS A 340 -7.58 24.41 -14.21
N TRP A 341 -8.02 25.67 -14.01
CA TRP A 341 -9.29 25.93 -13.35
C TRP A 341 -10.50 25.52 -14.21
N LYS A 342 -10.40 25.70 -15.53
CA LYS A 342 -11.45 25.23 -16.44
C LYS A 342 -11.70 23.74 -16.33
N GLN A 343 -10.65 22.93 -16.40
CA GLN A 343 -10.78 21.47 -16.32
C GLN A 343 -11.30 21.03 -14.95
N LEU A 344 -10.66 21.51 -13.86
CA LEU A 344 -11.02 21.18 -12.50
C LEU A 344 -12.48 21.53 -12.20
N LYS A 345 -12.86 22.77 -12.42
CA LYS A 345 -14.21 23.27 -12.10
C LYS A 345 -15.28 22.75 -13.06
N SER A 346 -14.92 22.35 -14.30
CA SER A 346 -15.86 21.66 -15.20
C SER A 346 -16.23 20.27 -14.69
N GLU A 347 -15.30 19.54 -14.12
CA GLU A 347 -15.56 18.21 -13.55
C GLU A 347 -16.46 18.30 -12.32
N GLU A 348 -16.14 19.22 -11.40
CA GLU A 348 -16.96 19.50 -10.23
C GLU A 348 -18.38 19.91 -10.63
N LEU A 349 -18.52 20.85 -11.58
CA LEU A 349 -19.81 21.36 -12.05
C LEU A 349 -20.62 20.27 -12.76
N ARG A 350 -20.00 19.42 -13.59
CA ARG A 350 -20.68 18.25 -14.20
C ARG A 350 -21.24 17.33 -13.13
N SER A 351 -20.47 17.05 -12.09
CA SER A 351 -20.91 16.20 -10.97
C SER A 351 -22.13 16.81 -10.26
N ILE A 352 -22.15 18.12 -10.05
CA ILE A 352 -23.28 18.83 -9.45
C ILE A 352 -24.51 18.83 -10.37
N ILE A 353 -24.35 19.05 -11.68
CA ILE A 353 -25.44 18.96 -12.67
C ILE A 353 -26.07 17.57 -12.65
N LEU A 354 -25.24 16.53 -12.69
CA LEU A 354 -25.69 15.15 -12.63
C LEU A 354 -26.50 14.88 -11.35
N ALA A 355 -25.99 15.34 -10.20
CA ALA A 355 -26.64 15.18 -8.91
C ALA A 355 -27.97 15.96 -8.79
N CYS A 356 -28.00 17.23 -9.23
CA CYS A 356 -29.20 18.05 -9.22
C CYS A 356 -30.32 17.47 -10.13
N ALA A 357 -29.95 16.85 -11.26
CA ALA A 357 -30.89 16.18 -12.14
C ALA A 357 -31.32 14.80 -11.62
N GLY A 358 -30.69 14.29 -10.57
CA GLY A 358 -30.89 12.91 -10.13
C GLY A 358 -30.59 11.90 -11.25
N LEU A 359 -29.68 12.24 -12.16
CA LEU A 359 -29.28 11.35 -13.26
C LEU A 359 -28.60 10.09 -12.72
N TYR A 360 -29.07 8.94 -13.17
CA TYR A 360 -28.42 7.65 -12.96
C TYR A 360 -27.92 7.17 -14.32
N LEU A 361 -26.61 7.07 -14.45
CA LEU A 361 -25.93 6.60 -15.66
C LEU A 361 -24.98 5.47 -15.24
N GLU A 362 -25.18 4.29 -15.81
CA GLU A 362 -24.39 3.11 -15.48
C GLU A 362 -24.04 2.30 -16.73
N ALA A 363 -22.89 1.64 -16.70
CA ALA A 363 -22.45 0.66 -17.68
C ALA A 363 -21.98 -0.59 -16.95
N SER A 364 -22.72 -1.67 -17.03
CA SER A 364 -22.42 -2.92 -16.32
C SER A 364 -22.17 -4.08 -17.29
N SER A 365 -21.08 -4.83 -17.04
CA SER A 365 -20.72 -6.01 -17.81
C SER A 365 -21.36 -7.27 -17.25
N ASP A 366 -21.56 -8.27 -18.10
CA ASP A 366 -22.12 -9.59 -17.72
C ASP A 366 -21.21 -10.38 -16.77
N GLY A 367 -19.92 -10.05 -16.69
CA GLY A 367 -18.96 -10.71 -15.81
C GLY A 367 -17.83 -9.78 -15.37
N ALA A 368 -17.11 -10.14 -14.31
CA ALA A 368 -16.07 -9.33 -13.70
C ALA A 368 -14.80 -9.15 -14.55
N SER A 369 -14.61 -9.93 -15.61
CA SER A 369 -13.40 -9.83 -16.43
C SER A 369 -13.64 -10.24 -17.89
N THR A 370 -12.71 -9.84 -18.74
CA THR A 370 -12.64 -10.25 -20.16
C THR A 370 -11.19 -10.51 -20.56
N THR A 371 -10.96 -10.96 -21.79
CA THR A 371 -9.61 -11.10 -22.37
C THR A 371 -9.51 -10.32 -23.68
N PRO A 372 -8.33 -9.84 -24.09
CA PRO A 372 -8.13 -9.28 -25.42
C PRO A 372 -8.66 -10.23 -26.50
N GLY A 373 -9.26 -9.68 -27.54
CA GLY A 373 -9.86 -10.46 -28.65
C GLY A 373 -11.22 -11.08 -28.37
N SER A 374 -11.67 -11.14 -27.12
CA SER A 374 -12.98 -11.68 -26.73
C SER A 374 -14.13 -10.70 -27.02
N LEU A 375 -15.34 -11.22 -27.12
CA LEU A 375 -16.55 -10.41 -27.18
C LEU A 375 -16.95 -10.02 -25.74
N ALA A 376 -17.09 -8.73 -25.49
CA ALA A 376 -17.64 -8.19 -24.26
C ALA A 376 -19.05 -7.65 -24.49
N LYS A 377 -19.93 -7.83 -23.51
CA LYS A 377 -21.27 -7.27 -23.49
C LYS A 377 -21.43 -6.37 -22.28
N VAL A 378 -21.98 -5.17 -22.52
CA VAL A 378 -22.24 -4.15 -21.51
C VAL A 378 -23.70 -3.73 -21.61
N ASN A 379 -24.40 -3.82 -20.48
CA ASN A 379 -25.71 -3.23 -20.31
C ASN A 379 -25.57 -1.79 -19.83
N ILE A 380 -26.24 -0.87 -20.49
CA ILE A 380 -26.26 0.55 -20.18
C ILE A 380 -27.62 0.90 -19.56
N GLU A 381 -27.60 1.58 -18.42
CA GLU A 381 -28.80 2.12 -17.81
C GLU A 381 -28.70 3.64 -17.75
N ALA A 382 -29.74 4.35 -18.23
CA ALA A 382 -29.84 5.80 -18.17
C ALA A 382 -31.22 6.20 -17.62
N LEU A 383 -31.22 7.03 -16.57
CA LEU A 383 -32.44 7.48 -15.90
C LEU A 383 -32.31 8.94 -15.47
N ASN A 384 -33.30 9.74 -15.85
CA ASN A 384 -33.51 11.11 -15.34
C ASN A 384 -34.57 11.07 -14.24
N ARG A 385 -34.32 11.72 -13.10
CA ARG A 385 -35.24 11.83 -11.98
C ARG A 385 -35.67 13.29 -11.72
N SER A 386 -35.75 14.03 -12.80
CA SER A 386 -36.16 15.44 -12.76
C SER A 386 -37.14 15.75 -13.90
N SER A 387 -37.83 16.86 -13.77
CA SER A 387 -38.70 17.41 -14.80
C SER A 387 -37.95 18.15 -15.92
N GLN A 388 -36.61 18.14 -15.89
CA GLN A 388 -35.78 18.82 -16.89
C GLN A 388 -35.74 18.04 -18.20
N ASN A 389 -35.75 18.75 -19.31
CA ASN A 389 -35.63 18.18 -20.65
C ASN A 389 -34.16 17.80 -20.89
N ILE A 390 -33.88 16.52 -20.79
CA ILE A 390 -32.54 15.96 -20.99
C ILE A 390 -32.62 14.95 -22.14
N PHE A 391 -31.85 15.15 -23.18
CA PHE A 391 -31.86 14.30 -24.36
C PHE A 391 -30.56 13.50 -24.47
N LEU A 392 -30.67 12.18 -24.45
CA LEU A 392 -29.53 11.28 -24.64
C LEU A 392 -29.25 11.11 -26.15
N LYS A 393 -28.19 11.75 -26.61
CA LYS A 393 -27.78 11.73 -28.01
C LYS A 393 -27.04 10.46 -28.37
N GLU A 394 -25.97 10.19 -27.63
CA GLU A 394 -25.02 9.16 -27.99
C GLU A 394 -24.41 8.52 -26.75
N ILE A 395 -24.06 7.24 -26.86
CA ILE A 395 -23.26 6.50 -25.87
C ILE A 395 -22.09 5.86 -26.60
N GLN A 396 -20.87 6.14 -26.16
CA GLN A 396 -19.64 5.58 -26.68
C GLN A 396 -18.95 4.76 -25.61
N ILE A 397 -18.47 3.57 -25.97
CA ILE A 397 -17.53 2.83 -25.11
C ILE A 397 -16.11 3.29 -25.43
N VAL A 398 -15.55 4.13 -24.59
CA VAL A 398 -14.16 4.58 -24.68
C VAL A 398 -13.24 3.38 -24.41
N GLY A 399 -12.22 3.20 -25.23
CA GLY A 399 -11.34 2.02 -25.19
C GLY A 399 -11.76 0.91 -26.17
N ALA A 400 -12.91 1.08 -26.85
CA ALA A 400 -13.40 0.16 -27.90
C ALA A 400 -14.12 0.94 -29.01
N ASP A 401 -14.18 0.36 -30.21
CA ASP A 401 -14.94 0.92 -31.34
C ASP A 401 -16.42 0.55 -31.23
N ALA A 402 -17.11 1.11 -30.23
CA ALA A 402 -18.52 0.85 -30.00
C ALA A 402 -19.28 2.13 -29.67
N ILE A 403 -20.21 2.49 -30.53
CA ILE A 403 -21.03 3.71 -30.41
C ILE A 403 -22.49 3.34 -30.74
N ILE A 404 -23.40 3.84 -29.93
CA ILE A 404 -24.84 3.85 -30.26
C ILE A 404 -25.36 5.28 -30.13
N ALA A 405 -26.33 5.63 -30.96
CA ALA A 405 -27.02 6.93 -30.94
C ALA A 405 -28.52 6.73 -30.66
N PRO A 406 -28.92 6.59 -29.40
CA PRO A 406 -30.32 6.33 -29.04
C PRO A 406 -31.24 7.46 -29.47
N ASN A 407 -30.75 8.70 -29.45
CA ASN A 407 -31.52 9.91 -29.78
C ASN A 407 -32.86 9.92 -29.05
N LYS A 408 -32.81 9.81 -27.70
CA LYS A 408 -34.00 9.69 -26.86
C LYS A 408 -34.07 10.77 -25.78
N MET A 409 -35.27 11.31 -25.59
CA MET A 409 -35.58 12.09 -24.41
C MET A 409 -35.63 11.20 -23.17
N LEU A 410 -34.90 11.56 -22.14
CA LEU A 410 -34.96 10.92 -20.83
C LEU A 410 -36.13 11.54 -20.05
N THR A 411 -37.27 10.87 -20.04
CA THR A 411 -38.44 11.31 -19.30
C THR A 411 -38.26 11.15 -17.81
N ASP A 412 -38.95 11.94 -17.02
CA ASP A 412 -38.91 11.88 -15.55
C ASP A 412 -39.22 10.45 -15.07
N ASN A 413 -38.31 9.89 -14.30
CA ASN A 413 -38.30 8.53 -13.77
C ASN A 413 -38.49 7.40 -14.79
N GLY A 414 -38.25 7.69 -16.07
CA GLY A 414 -38.37 6.73 -17.18
C GLY A 414 -37.02 6.07 -17.50
N LYS A 415 -36.85 4.83 -17.03
CA LYS A 415 -35.63 4.06 -17.26
C LYS A 415 -35.42 3.74 -18.74
N GLN A 416 -34.23 3.97 -19.26
CA GLN A 416 -33.78 3.51 -20.58
C GLN A 416 -32.67 2.50 -20.40
N GLU A 417 -32.74 1.38 -21.13
CA GLU A 417 -31.74 0.31 -21.14
C GLU A 417 -31.28 0.05 -22.58
N PHE A 418 -29.96 -0.20 -22.73
CA PHE A 418 -29.34 -0.52 -24.02
C PHE A 418 -28.27 -1.58 -23.82
N ASP A 419 -28.21 -2.55 -24.70
CA ASP A 419 -27.13 -3.53 -24.77
C ASP A 419 -26.11 -3.10 -25.82
N ILE A 420 -24.83 -3.04 -25.42
CA ILE A 420 -23.71 -2.78 -26.34
C ILE A 420 -22.77 -3.97 -26.28
N SER A 421 -22.49 -4.56 -27.45
CA SER A 421 -21.50 -5.63 -27.58
C SER A 421 -20.34 -5.13 -28.44
N PHE A 422 -19.11 -5.44 -28.00
CA PHE A 422 -17.91 -5.05 -28.73
C PHE A 422 -16.82 -6.11 -28.57
N LYS A 423 -15.96 -6.21 -29.59
CA LYS A 423 -14.74 -7.01 -29.49
C LYS A 423 -13.71 -6.21 -28.70
N VAL A 424 -13.17 -6.81 -27.66
CA VAL A 424 -12.06 -6.22 -26.90
C VAL A 424 -10.84 -6.14 -27.82
N PRO A 425 -10.24 -4.95 -28.04
CA PRO A 425 -9.06 -4.84 -28.89
C PRO A 425 -7.93 -5.74 -28.41
N GLU A 426 -7.20 -6.36 -29.33
CA GLU A 426 -6.05 -7.24 -29.02
C GLU A 426 -4.93 -6.48 -28.28
N SER A 427 -4.85 -5.16 -28.48
CA SER A 427 -3.86 -4.27 -27.85
C SER A 427 -4.28 -3.76 -26.47
N THR A 428 -5.48 -4.12 -25.98
CA THR A 428 -5.94 -3.64 -24.66
C THR A 428 -5.00 -4.16 -23.58
N PRO A 429 -4.41 -3.27 -22.76
CA PRO A 429 -3.51 -3.68 -21.67
C PRO A 429 -4.29 -4.49 -20.62
N TYR A 430 -3.57 -5.41 -19.97
CA TYR A 430 -4.13 -6.14 -18.85
C TYR A 430 -4.32 -5.20 -17.64
N THR A 431 -5.39 -5.47 -16.89
CA THR A 431 -5.67 -4.77 -15.64
C THR A 431 -4.69 -5.22 -14.55
N THR A 432 -3.85 -4.31 -14.13
CA THR A 432 -2.94 -4.44 -12.98
C THR A 432 -2.53 -3.04 -12.53
N PRO A 433 -2.11 -2.82 -11.29
CA PRO A 433 -1.55 -1.53 -10.88
C PRO A 433 -0.37 -1.13 -11.78
N TYR A 434 -0.41 0.08 -12.36
CA TYR A 434 0.58 0.52 -13.35
C TYR A 434 2.02 0.50 -12.82
N TRP A 435 2.19 0.73 -11.50
CA TRP A 435 3.50 0.72 -10.85
C TRP A 435 4.08 -0.68 -10.62
N LEU A 436 3.29 -1.75 -10.91
CA LEU A 436 3.71 -3.15 -10.85
C LEU A 436 3.91 -3.78 -12.23
N ASN A 437 3.83 -2.99 -13.31
CA ASN A 437 4.06 -3.49 -14.67
C ASN A 437 5.50 -3.86 -14.94
N GLU A 438 6.44 -3.10 -14.37
CA GLU A 438 7.87 -3.25 -14.55
C GLU A 438 8.54 -3.68 -13.24
N PRO A 439 9.70 -4.36 -13.28
CA PRO A 439 10.48 -4.63 -12.09
C PRO A 439 10.86 -3.34 -11.35
N ASN A 440 10.70 -3.34 -10.05
CA ASN A 440 11.08 -2.24 -9.17
C ASN A 440 12.52 -2.39 -8.65
N THR A 441 13.06 -1.29 -8.10
CA THR A 441 14.25 -1.31 -7.26
C THR A 441 13.84 -1.37 -5.78
N LEU A 442 14.79 -1.49 -4.87
CA LEU A 442 14.51 -1.42 -3.44
C LEU A 442 13.80 -0.10 -3.06
N GLY A 443 14.21 1.01 -3.66
CA GLY A 443 13.74 2.35 -3.27
C GLY A 443 12.68 2.96 -4.16
N THR A 444 12.48 2.47 -5.40
CA THR A 444 11.53 3.09 -6.34
C THR A 444 10.84 2.10 -7.26
N TYR A 445 9.58 2.36 -7.53
CA TYR A 445 8.84 1.75 -8.63
C TYR A 445 9.32 2.30 -9.98
N THR A 446 9.35 1.43 -10.99
CA THR A 446 9.66 1.82 -12.36
C THR A 446 8.37 2.22 -13.09
N VAL A 447 8.22 3.50 -13.38
CA VAL A 447 7.08 4.06 -14.12
C VAL A 447 7.64 4.93 -15.25
N ASN A 448 7.42 4.50 -16.50
CA ASN A 448 7.98 5.15 -17.67
C ASN A 448 7.11 6.29 -18.22
N ASP A 449 5.81 6.27 -17.99
CA ASP A 449 4.91 7.35 -18.39
C ASP A 449 4.80 8.40 -17.28
N GLN A 450 5.31 9.59 -17.55
CA GLN A 450 5.27 10.75 -16.63
C GLN A 450 3.85 11.05 -16.14
N LYS A 451 2.81 10.83 -16.95
CA LYS A 451 1.42 11.12 -16.60
C LYS A 451 0.85 10.17 -15.57
N LEU A 452 1.40 8.96 -15.47
CA LEU A 452 0.99 7.97 -14.49
C LEU A 452 1.64 8.20 -13.13
N ILE A 453 2.79 8.87 -13.07
CA ILE A 453 3.50 9.13 -11.83
C ILE A 453 2.59 9.88 -10.86
N GLY A 454 2.41 9.30 -9.68
CA GLY A 454 1.62 9.87 -8.60
C GLY A 454 0.13 9.56 -8.65
N GLN A 455 -0.39 8.96 -9.70
CA GLN A 455 -1.78 8.52 -9.74
C GLN A 455 -2.02 7.40 -8.71
N PRO A 456 -3.12 7.42 -7.95
CA PRO A 456 -3.37 6.40 -6.95
C PRO A 456 -3.72 5.04 -7.57
N GLU A 457 -4.39 5.02 -8.71
CA GLU A 457 -4.87 3.82 -9.39
C GLU A 457 -4.56 3.84 -10.88
N THR A 458 -4.58 2.66 -11.49
CA THR A 458 -4.64 2.50 -12.94
C THR A 458 -6.04 2.85 -13.42
N ASP A 459 -6.14 3.60 -14.51
CA ASP A 459 -7.46 3.90 -15.11
C ASP A 459 -8.13 2.63 -15.62
N CYS A 460 -9.47 2.60 -15.62
CA CYS A 460 -10.23 1.47 -16.13
C CYS A 460 -10.08 1.35 -17.66
N ALA A 461 -9.99 0.13 -18.15
CA ALA A 461 -9.80 -0.13 -19.58
C ALA A 461 -10.95 0.39 -20.45
N PHE A 462 -12.18 0.38 -19.90
CA PHE A 462 -13.38 0.79 -20.63
C PHE A 462 -14.25 1.73 -19.81
N LYS A 463 -14.76 2.78 -20.47
CA LYS A 463 -15.71 3.74 -19.93
C LYS A 463 -16.87 3.93 -20.88
N ALA A 464 -18.07 4.11 -20.37
CA ALA A 464 -19.20 4.59 -21.15
C ALA A 464 -19.27 6.11 -21.07
N LYS A 465 -19.16 6.77 -22.20
CA LYS A 465 -19.31 8.22 -22.36
C LYS A 465 -20.72 8.51 -22.88
N PHE A 466 -21.50 9.19 -22.05
CA PHE A 466 -22.86 9.59 -22.34
C PHE A 466 -22.87 11.05 -22.81
N ASN A 467 -23.26 11.29 -24.04
CA ASN A 467 -23.43 12.65 -24.57
C ASN A 467 -24.89 13.07 -24.38
N LEU A 468 -25.11 13.97 -23.43
CA LEU A 468 -26.44 14.50 -23.08
C LEU A 468 -26.58 15.95 -23.55
N ASP A 469 -27.76 16.26 -24.07
CA ASP A 469 -28.13 17.65 -24.41
C ASP A 469 -29.12 18.20 -23.38
N PHE A 470 -28.76 19.35 -22.82
CA PHE A 470 -29.57 20.13 -21.88
C PHE A 470 -30.07 21.37 -22.61
N ASN A 471 -31.20 21.27 -23.32
CA ASN A 471 -31.79 22.38 -24.06
C ASN A 471 -30.81 23.11 -25.00
N GLY A 472 -30.00 22.40 -25.76
CA GLY A 472 -29.03 22.92 -26.72
C GLY A 472 -27.60 23.03 -26.20
N THR A 473 -27.32 22.69 -24.95
CA THR A 473 -25.96 22.59 -24.40
C THR A 473 -25.58 21.12 -24.23
N GLU A 474 -24.59 20.68 -24.97
CA GLU A 474 -24.08 19.30 -24.85
C GLU A 474 -23.08 19.18 -23.70
N ILE A 475 -23.31 18.16 -22.85
CA ILE A 475 -22.43 17.81 -21.72
C ILE A 475 -22.17 16.32 -21.76
N ALA A 476 -20.91 15.93 -21.73
CA ALA A 476 -20.50 14.53 -21.69
C ALA A 476 -20.23 14.08 -20.24
N PHE A 477 -20.73 12.89 -19.91
CA PHE A 477 -20.50 12.21 -18.63
C PHE A 477 -19.84 10.86 -18.88
N GLU A 478 -18.75 10.58 -18.20
CA GLU A 478 -18.07 9.29 -18.29
C GLU A 478 -18.34 8.46 -17.05
N LYS A 479 -18.63 7.18 -17.25
CA LYS A 479 -18.81 6.18 -16.21
C LYS A 479 -17.94 4.97 -16.51
N PRO A 480 -17.22 4.41 -15.52
CA PRO A 480 -16.47 3.17 -15.72
C PRO A 480 -17.43 2.03 -16.08
N VAL A 481 -16.96 1.11 -16.91
CA VAL A 481 -17.64 -0.19 -17.04
C VAL A 481 -17.30 -1.00 -15.79
N VAL A 482 -18.32 -1.49 -15.09
CA VAL A 482 -18.21 -2.24 -13.84
C VAL A 482 -18.95 -3.56 -13.96
N HIS A 483 -18.64 -4.52 -13.11
CA HIS A 483 -19.48 -5.70 -12.93
C HIS A 483 -20.40 -5.50 -11.72
N ARG A 484 -21.70 -5.43 -11.98
CA ARG A 484 -22.74 -5.30 -10.94
C ARG A 484 -23.42 -6.65 -10.72
N PHE A 485 -23.47 -7.08 -9.49
CA PHE A 485 -24.08 -8.35 -9.10
C PHE A 485 -24.71 -8.24 -7.70
N SER A 486 -25.37 -9.30 -7.24
CA SER A 486 -25.94 -9.34 -5.90
C SER A 486 -25.54 -10.61 -5.16
N ARG A 487 -25.41 -10.47 -3.83
CA ARG A 487 -25.33 -11.60 -2.91
C ARG A 487 -26.45 -11.48 -1.88
N PRO A 488 -27.10 -12.58 -1.50
CA PRO A 488 -28.24 -12.51 -0.57
C PRO A 488 -27.89 -11.81 0.75
N GLU A 489 -26.70 -12.03 1.28
CA GLU A 489 -26.24 -11.50 2.57
C GLU A 489 -25.71 -10.06 2.50
N LYS A 490 -25.41 -9.53 1.30
CA LYS A 490 -24.77 -8.21 1.10
C LYS A 490 -25.57 -7.27 0.20
N GLY A 491 -26.54 -7.77 -0.56
CA GLY A 491 -27.31 -7.02 -1.53
C GLY A 491 -26.50 -6.72 -2.81
N GLU A 492 -26.67 -5.51 -3.33
CA GLU A 492 -26.03 -5.04 -4.59
C GLU A 492 -24.55 -4.70 -4.38
N LEU A 493 -23.70 -5.31 -5.20
CA LEU A 493 -22.24 -5.20 -5.18
C LEU A 493 -21.68 -4.77 -6.53
N TYR A 494 -20.51 -4.15 -6.51
CA TYR A 494 -19.79 -3.67 -7.68
C TYR A 494 -18.34 -4.14 -7.63
N GLU A 495 -17.84 -4.58 -8.78
CA GLU A 495 -16.43 -4.93 -8.98
C GLU A 495 -15.89 -4.25 -10.25
N PRO A 496 -14.57 -3.93 -10.31
CA PRO A 496 -13.95 -3.48 -11.55
C PRO A 496 -14.11 -4.49 -12.67
N PHE A 497 -14.32 -4.01 -13.89
CA PHE A 497 -14.30 -4.86 -15.10
C PHE A 497 -12.86 -5.01 -15.57
N ALA A 498 -12.24 -6.15 -15.25
CA ALA A 498 -10.84 -6.41 -15.50
C ALA A 498 -10.56 -7.01 -16.87
N VAL A 499 -9.46 -6.63 -17.50
CA VAL A 499 -8.89 -7.29 -18.69
C VAL A 499 -7.76 -8.20 -18.24
N LEU A 500 -7.91 -9.52 -18.43
CA LEU A 500 -6.98 -10.52 -17.93
C LEU A 500 -6.40 -11.36 -19.09
N PRO A 501 -5.26 -12.06 -18.90
CA PRO A 501 -4.73 -13.03 -19.85
C PRO A 501 -5.71 -14.20 -20.09
N GLU A 502 -5.56 -14.89 -21.21
CA GLU A 502 -6.35 -16.10 -21.50
C GLU A 502 -6.12 -17.23 -20.49
N ALA A 503 -4.93 -17.27 -19.90
CA ALA A 503 -4.61 -18.14 -18.79
C ALA A 503 -3.55 -17.49 -17.87
N THR A 504 -3.60 -17.82 -16.61
CA THR A 504 -2.58 -17.49 -15.60
C THR A 504 -2.10 -18.76 -14.92
N SER A 505 -0.88 -18.73 -14.39
CA SER A 505 -0.32 -19.87 -13.65
C SER A 505 0.18 -19.40 -12.29
N LYS A 506 0.14 -20.28 -11.28
CA LYS A 506 0.60 -19.97 -9.93
C LYS A 506 1.33 -21.17 -9.35
N ILE A 507 2.47 -20.91 -8.68
CA ILE A 507 3.11 -21.81 -7.72
C ILE A 507 2.76 -21.24 -6.34
N ASP A 508 2.14 -22.07 -5.48
CA ASP A 508 1.67 -21.59 -4.17
C ASP A 508 2.84 -21.28 -3.25
N GLU A 509 3.87 -22.13 -3.22
CA GLU A 509 5.10 -21.91 -2.45
C GLU A 509 6.04 -20.96 -3.21
N LYS A 510 6.30 -19.79 -2.65
CA LYS A 510 7.18 -18.79 -3.28
C LYS A 510 8.67 -19.08 -3.09
N VAL A 511 9.03 -19.92 -2.13
CA VAL A 511 10.41 -20.36 -1.86
C VAL A 511 10.40 -21.87 -1.58
N LEU A 512 11.26 -22.59 -2.29
CA LEU A 512 11.36 -24.02 -2.25
C LEU A 512 12.80 -24.43 -1.85
N ILE A 513 12.96 -24.98 -0.66
CA ILE A 513 14.27 -25.37 -0.12
C ILE A 513 14.53 -26.83 -0.39
N PHE A 514 15.68 -27.14 -0.98
CA PHE A 514 16.19 -28.48 -1.20
C PHE A 514 17.40 -28.72 -0.28
N ALA A 515 17.16 -29.33 0.85
CA ALA A 515 18.20 -29.62 1.85
C ALA A 515 19.09 -30.85 1.46
N ASP A 516 18.69 -31.57 0.42
CA ASP A 516 19.42 -32.71 -0.16
C ASP A 516 19.17 -32.76 -1.68
N GLU A 517 19.70 -33.80 -2.34
CA GLU A 517 19.61 -34.01 -3.79
C GLU A 517 18.28 -34.66 -4.25
N LYS A 518 17.33 -34.82 -3.33
CA LYS A 518 16.07 -35.49 -3.65
C LYS A 518 15.17 -34.62 -4.51
N THR A 519 14.56 -35.27 -5.49
CA THR A 519 13.52 -34.71 -6.32
C THR A 519 12.30 -34.32 -5.48
N LYS A 520 11.74 -33.15 -5.73
CA LYS A 520 10.45 -32.69 -5.15
C LYS A 520 9.39 -32.51 -6.23
N ALA A 521 8.16 -32.84 -5.88
CA ALA A 521 6.99 -32.55 -6.71
C ALA A 521 6.59 -31.08 -6.53
N ILE A 522 6.50 -30.33 -7.63
CA ILE A 522 6.09 -28.94 -7.65
C ILE A 522 4.75 -28.83 -8.37
N HIS A 523 3.78 -28.26 -7.70
CA HIS A 523 2.43 -28.11 -8.21
C HIS A 523 2.26 -26.72 -8.85
N VAL A 524 1.80 -26.72 -10.09
CA VAL A 524 1.46 -25.51 -10.84
C VAL A 524 -0.04 -25.50 -11.08
N LYS A 525 -0.70 -24.49 -10.60
CA LYS A 525 -2.13 -24.24 -10.78
C LYS A 525 -2.34 -23.33 -12.00
N ILE A 526 -3.11 -23.77 -12.98
CA ILE A 526 -3.45 -23.01 -14.20
C ILE A 526 -4.89 -22.57 -14.06
N LYS A 527 -5.19 -21.28 -14.21
CA LYS A 527 -6.54 -20.68 -14.17
C LYS A 527 -6.92 -20.15 -15.54
N ALA A 528 -8.08 -20.54 -16.06
CA ALA A 528 -8.58 -20.06 -17.35
C ALA A 528 -9.19 -18.66 -17.25
N GLY A 529 -8.77 -17.74 -18.10
CA GLY A 529 -9.33 -16.38 -18.23
C GLY A 529 -10.52 -16.28 -19.19
N LYS A 530 -10.73 -17.29 -20.03
CA LYS A 530 -11.89 -17.44 -20.96
C LYS A 530 -12.33 -18.90 -21.04
N ASP A 531 -13.44 -19.16 -21.74
CA ASP A 531 -13.90 -20.53 -21.99
C ASP A 531 -13.01 -21.26 -23.03
N ASN A 532 -12.96 -22.61 -22.92
CA ASN A 532 -12.28 -23.50 -23.86
C ASN A 532 -10.80 -23.18 -24.10
N VAL A 533 -10.02 -23.06 -23.01
CA VAL A 533 -8.56 -22.82 -23.05
C VAL A 533 -7.82 -24.15 -23.15
N ASN A 534 -7.03 -24.32 -24.23
CA ASN A 534 -6.21 -25.50 -24.45
C ASN A 534 -4.77 -25.06 -24.73
N GLY A 535 -3.79 -25.71 -24.11
CA GLY A 535 -2.39 -25.34 -24.27
C GLY A 535 -1.43 -26.32 -23.61
N ASN A 536 -0.19 -25.89 -23.52
CA ASN A 536 0.86 -26.60 -22.80
C ASN A 536 1.47 -25.67 -21.74
N VAL A 537 1.94 -26.27 -20.65
CA VAL A 537 2.74 -25.55 -19.67
C VAL A 537 4.11 -26.23 -19.50
N ALA A 538 5.16 -25.44 -19.55
CA ALA A 538 6.52 -25.80 -19.23
C ALA A 538 6.95 -25.08 -17.95
N LEU A 539 7.95 -25.62 -17.25
CA LEU A 539 8.54 -24.99 -16.07
C LEU A 539 9.98 -24.57 -16.40
N GLY A 540 10.21 -23.26 -16.57
CA GLY A 540 11.53 -22.69 -16.67
C GLY A 540 12.32 -22.93 -15.37
N HIS A 541 13.62 -23.20 -15.47
CA HIS A 541 14.46 -23.54 -14.31
C HIS A 541 15.91 -23.05 -14.49
N PRO A 542 16.66 -22.86 -13.41
CA PRO A 542 18.06 -22.48 -13.49
C PRO A 542 18.94 -23.57 -14.11
N THR A 543 20.11 -23.19 -14.58
CA THR A 543 21.13 -24.15 -15.09
C THR A 543 21.53 -25.14 -14.01
N GLY A 544 21.66 -26.41 -14.38
CA GLY A 544 22.01 -27.53 -13.47
C GLY A 544 20.82 -28.18 -12.78
N TRP A 545 19.66 -27.51 -12.78
CA TRP A 545 18.40 -28.12 -12.33
C TRP A 545 17.76 -28.94 -13.44
N THR A 546 16.96 -29.94 -13.09
CA THR A 546 16.19 -30.72 -14.08
C THR A 546 14.72 -30.78 -13.70
N VAL A 547 13.86 -30.72 -14.74
CA VAL A 547 12.41 -30.72 -14.60
C VAL A 547 11.83 -31.83 -15.48
N THR A 548 10.97 -32.66 -14.93
CA THR A 548 10.32 -33.77 -15.64
C THR A 548 8.83 -33.81 -15.31
N PRO A 549 7.93 -33.91 -16.31
CA PRO A 549 8.22 -33.82 -17.74
C PRO A 549 8.60 -32.40 -18.19
N SER A 550 9.15 -32.25 -19.41
CA SER A 550 9.54 -30.95 -19.95
C SER A 550 8.36 -30.03 -20.22
N ASN A 551 7.19 -30.58 -20.53
CA ASN A 551 5.94 -29.85 -20.66
C ASN A 551 4.74 -30.76 -20.36
N ILE A 552 3.60 -30.17 -20.02
CA ILE A 552 2.34 -30.86 -19.71
C ILE A 552 1.20 -30.18 -20.47
N PRO A 553 0.41 -30.95 -21.27
CA PRO A 553 -0.79 -30.42 -21.89
C PRO A 553 -1.88 -30.17 -20.85
N PHE A 554 -2.71 -29.14 -21.07
CA PHE A 554 -3.88 -28.86 -20.26
C PHE A 554 -5.07 -28.44 -21.13
N SER A 555 -6.28 -28.66 -20.57
CA SER A 555 -7.54 -28.28 -21.21
C SER A 555 -8.55 -27.89 -20.13
N ILE A 556 -9.02 -26.64 -20.21
CA ILE A 556 -9.97 -26.08 -19.24
C ILE A 556 -11.18 -25.56 -20.02
N VAL A 557 -12.37 -26.06 -19.68
CA VAL A 557 -13.60 -25.81 -20.44
C VAL A 557 -14.24 -24.46 -20.09
N GLN A 558 -14.27 -24.11 -18.80
CA GLN A 558 -14.99 -22.92 -18.33
C GLN A 558 -14.03 -21.88 -17.78
N LYS A 559 -14.32 -20.62 -18.10
CA LYS A 559 -13.65 -19.46 -17.50
C LYS A 559 -13.65 -19.54 -15.97
N GLY A 560 -12.53 -19.19 -15.37
CA GLY A 560 -12.34 -19.20 -13.92
C GLY A 560 -12.03 -20.56 -13.31
N GLN A 561 -12.22 -21.66 -14.04
CA GLN A 561 -11.81 -23.01 -13.57
C GLN A 561 -10.28 -23.11 -13.51
N GLU A 562 -9.82 -23.96 -12.61
CA GLU A 562 -8.41 -24.25 -12.37
C GLU A 562 -8.08 -25.70 -12.68
N GLN A 563 -6.90 -25.93 -13.22
CA GLN A 563 -6.30 -27.26 -13.40
C GLN A 563 -4.93 -27.26 -12.76
N MET A 564 -4.66 -28.27 -11.92
CA MET A 564 -3.36 -28.49 -11.33
C MET A 564 -2.56 -29.45 -12.20
N VAL A 565 -1.28 -29.12 -12.43
CA VAL A 565 -0.28 -29.98 -13.03
C VAL A 565 0.92 -30.13 -12.12
N THR A 566 1.68 -31.23 -12.26
CA THR A 566 2.79 -31.52 -11.34
C THR A 566 4.07 -31.77 -12.12
N PHE A 567 5.12 -31.05 -11.79
CA PHE A 567 6.47 -31.24 -12.27
C PHE A 567 7.34 -31.85 -11.17
N MET A 568 8.23 -32.76 -11.55
CA MET A 568 9.27 -33.29 -10.69
C MET A 568 10.54 -32.47 -10.90
N VAL A 569 10.98 -31.76 -9.87
CA VAL A 569 12.16 -30.89 -9.92
C VAL A 569 13.28 -31.53 -9.12
N THR A 570 14.44 -31.71 -9.75
CA THR A 570 15.64 -32.26 -9.16
C THR A 570 16.74 -31.22 -9.09
N PRO A 571 17.31 -30.92 -7.93
CA PRO A 571 18.38 -29.93 -7.77
C PRO A 571 19.73 -30.51 -8.25
N PRO A 572 20.74 -29.64 -8.49
CA PRO A 572 22.14 -30.08 -8.70
C PRO A 572 22.76 -30.65 -7.42
N ASN A 573 23.90 -31.31 -7.55
CA ASN A 573 24.65 -31.90 -6.42
C ASN A 573 25.32 -30.85 -5.52
N THR A 574 25.51 -29.64 -6.01
CA THR A 574 26.16 -28.53 -5.27
C THR A 574 25.15 -27.49 -4.86
N GLU A 575 25.48 -26.63 -3.88
CA GLU A 575 24.67 -25.48 -3.51
C GLU A 575 24.39 -24.61 -4.74
N SER A 576 23.14 -24.24 -4.90
CA SER A 576 22.65 -23.48 -6.05
C SER A 576 21.35 -22.78 -5.69
N GLU A 577 21.13 -21.59 -6.21
CA GLU A 577 19.86 -20.88 -6.12
C GLU A 577 19.43 -20.31 -7.47
N GLY A 578 18.15 -20.02 -7.61
CA GLY A 578 17.61 -19.41 -8.81
C GLY A 578 16.08 -19.38 -8.75
N GLU A 579 15.46 -19.16 -9.90
CA GLU A 579 14.00 -19.08 -10.00
C GLU A 579 13.46 -20.16 -10.95
N ILE A 580 12.32 -20.73 -10.58
CA ILE A 580 11.49 -21.53 -11.49
C ILE A 580 10.25 -20.71 -11.85
N SER A 581 9.83 -20.80 -13.11
CA SER A 581 8.69 -20.01 -13.62
C SER A 581 7.86 -20.84 -14.62
N PRO A 582 6.56 -20.99 -14.38
CA PRO A 582 5.65 -21.61 -15.34
C PRO A 582 5.48 -20.72 -16.57
N ILE A 583 5.55 -21.33 -17.73
CA ILE A 583 5.32 -20.68 -19.03
C ILE A 583 4.20 -21.44 -19.72
N ILE A 584 3.05 -20.81 -19.86
CA ILE A 584 1.89 -21.35 -20.58
C ILE A 584 2.00 -20.95 -22.05
N THR A 585 1.77 -21.89 -22.96
CA THR A 585 1.67 -21.64 -24.41
C THR A 585 0.28 -22.01 -24.91
N ILE A 586 -0.42 -21.03 -25.52
CA ILE A 586 -1.74 -21.19 -26.14
C ILE A 586 -1.63 -20.66 -27.57
N GLY A 587 -1.70 -21.54 -28.56
CA GLY A 587 -1.43 -21.17 -29.96
C GLY A 587 -0.03 -20.57 -30.11
N ASN A 588 0.06 -19.32 -30.52
CA ASN A 588 1.34 -18.59 -30.66
C ASN A 588 1.67 -17.68 -29.48
N ASN A 589 0.79 -17.61 -28.49
CA ASN A 589 0.94 -16.71 -27.36
C ASN A 589 1.54 -17.43 -26.13
N THR A 590 2.34 -16.70 -25.36
CA THR A 590 2.90 -17.20 -24.10
C THR A 590 2.45 -16.35 -22.91
N TYR A 591 2.20 -17.00 -21.78
CA TYR A 591 1.74 -16.35 -20.54
C TYR A 591 2.59 -16.85 -19.37
N GLY A 592 3.15 -15.94 -18.61
CA GLY A 592 4.01 -16.23 -17.45
C GLY A 592 3.64 -15.43 -16.20
N LYS A 593 2.38 -15.01 -16.09
CA LYS A 593 1.90 -14.24 -14.94
C LYS A 593 0.95 -15.06 -14.08
N GLU A 594 0.95 -14.77 -12.79
CA GLU A 594 -0.09 -15.18 -11.85
C GLU A 594 -1.07 -14.05 -11.60
N LEU A 595 -2.32 -14.40 -11.32
CA LEU A 595 -3.35 -13.49 -10.87
C LEU A 595 -3.44 -13.58 -9.35
N VAL A 596 -3.14 -12.48 -8.69
CA VAL A 596 -3.39 -12.28 -7.26
C VAL A 596 -4.64 -11.42 -7.11
N GLU A 597 -5.57 -11.84 -6.27
CA GLU A 597 -6.81 -11.13 -6.02
C GLU A 597 -6.87 -10.72 -4.55
N ILE A 598 -6.94 -9.41 -4.28
CA ILE A 598 -7.18 -8.87 -2.93
C ILE A 598 -8.66 -8.55 -2.84
N ASN A 599 -9.33 -9.17 -1.87
CA ASN A 599 -10.78 -9.07 -1.74
C ASN A 599 -11.21 -8.92 -0.27
N TYR A 600 -11.31 -7.69 0.19
CA TYR A 600 -11.83 -7.33 1.51
C TYR A 600 -13.13 -6.54 1.37
N ASP A 601 -14.01 -6.64 2.36
CA ASP A 601 -15.33 -5.99 2.31
C ASP A 601 -15.28 -4.47 2.33
N HIS A 602 -14.19 -3.88 2.82
CA HIS A 602 -14.05 -2.43 3.00
C HIS A 602 -13.38 -1.74 1.80
N ILE A 603 -12.87 -2.49 0.83
CA ILE A 603 -12.24 -1.96 -0.39
C ILE A 603 -12.77 -2.67 -1.64
N PRO A 604 -12.71 -2.04 -2.82
CA PRO A 604 -12.98 -2.70 -4.08
C PRO A 604 -12.01 -3.86 -4.33
N ARG A 605 -12.51 -4.96 -4.91
CA ARG A 605 -11.67 -6.09 -5.31
C ARG A 605 -10.55 -5.64 -6.25
N GLN A 606 -9.32 -6.06 -5.94
CA GLN A 606 -8.15 -5.75 -6.74
C GLN A 606 -7.68 -6.99 -7.50
N SER A 607 -7.34 -6.80 -8.78
CA SER A 607 -6.72 -7.82 -9.64
C SER A 607 -5.30 -7.40 -9.97
N ILE A 608 -4.32 -8.20 -9.56
CA ILE A 608 -2.90 -7.90 -9.71
C ILE A 608 -2.24 -9.03 -10.51
N LEU A 609 -1.54 -8.67 -11.57
CA LEU A 609 -0.78 -9.60 -12.41
C LEU A 609 0.71 -9.49 -12.10
N LEU A 610 1.22 -10.44 -11.32
CA LEU A 610 2.65 -10.54 -10.99
C LEU A 610 3.32 -11.61 -11.84
N PRO A 611 4.66 -11.57 -12.03
CA PRO A 611 5.38 -12.71 -12.60
C PRO A 611 5.12 -13.99 -11.80
N SER A 612 4.71 -15.06 -12.48
CA SER A 612 4.55 -16.36 -11.83
C SER A 612 5.92 -17.00 -11.65
N LYS A 613 6.41 -17.03 -10.43
CA LYS A 613 7.73 -17.57 -10.12
C LYS A 613 7.84 -18.05 -8.68
N ALA A 614 8.81 -18.92 -8.44
CA ALA A 614 9.24 -19.31 -7.10
C ALA A 614 10.75 -19.42 -7.05
N LYS A 615 11.37 -19.00 -5.95
CA LYS A 615 12.78 -19.18 -5.69
C LYS A 615 13.05 -20.65 -5.34
N VAL A 616 14.08 -21.25 -5.93
CA VAL A 616 14.57 -22.58 -5.57
C VAL A 616 15.96 -22.46 -4.97
N VAL A 617 16.19 -23.09 -3.83
CA VAL A 617 17.45 -23.04 -3.11
C VAL A 617 17.90 -24.45 -2.76
N ARG A 618 18.99 -24.90 -3.35
CA ARG A 618 19.71 -26.12 -2.93
C ARG A 618 20.82 -25.70 -1.96
N MET A 619 20.74 -26.18 -0.72
CA MET A 619 21.71 -25.85 0.32
C MET A 619 22.22 -27.12 1.02
N ASP A 620 23.52 -27.13 1.37
CA ASP A 620 24.10 -28.15 2.22
C ASP A 620 23.90 -27.77 3.68
N ILE A 621 22.84 -28.33 4.28
CA ILE A 621 22.47 -28.04 5.66
C ILE A 621 22.50 -29.28 6.52
N ARG A 622 23.17 -29.18 7.66
CA ARG A 622 23.18 -30.20 8.70
C ARG A 622 22.30 -29.76 9.85
N LYS A 623 21.60 -30.71 10.46
CA LYS A 623 20.71 -30.45 11.58
C LYS A 623 20.76 -31.53 12.63
N SER A 624 20.46 -31.21 13.88
CA SER A 624 20.32 -32.12 14.98
C SER A 624 18.93 -31.94 15.62
N GLY A 625 18.35 -33.08 16.06
CA GLY A 625 16.94 -33.05 16.52
C GLY A 625 15.93 -33.21 15.38
N LYS A 626 14.67 -33.38 15.75
CA LYS A 626 13.57 -33.66 14.81
C LYS A 626 12.29 -32.90 15.19
N HIS A 627 11.94 -32.89 16.46
CA HIS A 627 10.66 -32.35 16.97
C HIS A 627 10.87 -30.97 17.59
N ILE A 628 10.30 -29.95 16.98
CA ILE A 628 10.38 -28.57 17.43
C ILE A 628 9.02 -28.13 17.92
N GLY A 629 8.96 -27.66 19.16
CA GLY A 629 7.79 -26.94 19.66
C GLY A 629 7.86 -25.46 19.27
N TYR A 630 6.81 -24.91 18.72
CA TYR A 630 6.75 -23.48 18.31
C TYR A 630 5.58 -22.78 18.98
N ILE A 631 5.87 -21.73 19.73
CA ILE A 631 4.86 -20.85 20.33
C ILE A 631 4.70 -19.64 19.42
N MET A 632 3.58 -19.55 18.72
CA MET A 632 3.31 -18.45 17.81
C MET A 632 3.16 -17.12 18.59
N GLY A 633 3.71 -16.06 18.03
CA GLY A 633 3.55 -14.69 18.52
C GLY A 633 2.70 -13.84 17.60
N ALA A 634 3.28 -12.78 17.03
CA ALA A 634 2.57 -11.87 16.12
C ALA A 634 2.28 -12.47 14.72
N GLY A 635 2.71 -13.71 14.48
CA GLY A 635 2.59 -14.39 13.20
C GLY A 635 3.86 -14.29 12.36
N ASP A 636 4.37 -15.45 11.94
CA ASP A 636 5.53 -15.59 11.04
C ASP A 636 5.50 -16.93 10.31
N MET A 637 6.37 -17.10 9.32
CA MET A 637 6.51 -18.30 8.48
C MET A 637 7.73 -19.15 8.88
N VAL A 638 8.25 -18.96 10.06
CA VAL A 638 9.40 -19.75 10.57
C VAL A 638 9.05 -21.23 10.71
N PRO A 639 7.86 -21.64 11.23
CA PRO A 639 7.47 -23.05 11.29
C PRO A 639 7.56 -23.75 9.94
N GLU A 640 6.92 -23.21 8.91
CA GLU A 640 6.88 -23.77 7.56
C GLU A 640 8.29 -23.80 6.94
N SER A 641 9.10 -22.78 7.18
CA SER A 641 10.49 -22.73 6.74
C SER A 641 11.33 -23.87 7.35
N LEU A 642 11.15 -24.15 8.62
CA LEU A 642 11.85 -25.25 9.30
C LEU A 642 11.38 -26.63 8.81
N GLU A 643 10.10 -26.78 8.47
CA GLU A 643 9.57 -28.03 7.89
C GLU A 643 10.20 -28.31 6.53
N GLN A 644 10.48 -27.29 5.70
CA GLN A 644 11.13 -27.45 4.41
C GLN A 644 12.52 -28.07 4.50
N ILE A 645 13.24 -27.85 5.60
CA ILE A 645 14.54 -28.49 5.88
C ILE A 645 14.41 -29.78 6.70
N GLY A 646 13.15 -30.25 6.90
CA GLY A 646 12.84 -31.58 7.44
C GLY A 646 12.76 -31.65 8.96
N TYR A 647 12.51 -30.55 9.67
CA TYR A 647 12.03 -30.62 11.05
C TYR A 647 10.54 -30.97 11.06
N GLN A 648 10.06 -31.52 12.18
CA GLN A 648 8.64 -31.66 12.48
C GLN A 648 8.28 -30.57 13.49
N VAL A 649 7.57 -29.53 13.03
CA VAL A 649 7.22 -28.41 13.86
C VAL A 649 5.81 -28.62 14.43
N HIS A 650 5.67 -28.39 15.72
CA HIS A 650 4.41 -28.53 16.46
C HIS A 650 4.05 -27.18 17.05
N ILE A 651 2.99 -26.59 16.57
CA ILE A 651 2.45 -25.35 17.16
C ILE A 651 1.90 -25.65 18.55
N ILE A 652 2.45 -24.97 19.54
CA ILE A 652 2.08 -25.11 20.95
C ILE A 652 1.04 -24.04 21.28
N ASP A 653 -0.12 -24.50 21.77
CA ASP A 653 -1.11 -23.62 22.40
C ASP A 653 -0.58 -23.19 23.78
N PRO A 654 -0.29 -21.90 24.00
CA PRO A 654 0.27 -21.45 25.29
C PRO A 654 -0.59 -21.80 26.50
N ASP A 655 -1.91 -21.83 26.36
CA ASP A 655 -2.83 -22.14 27.45
C ASP A 655 -2.71 -23.58 27.92
N LYS A 656 -2.28 -24.48 27.03
CA LYS A 656 -2.08 -25.92 27.29
C LYS A 656 -0.68 -26.30 27.79
N ILE A 657 0.19 -25.32 27.99
CA ILE A 657 1.51 -25.59 28.55
C ILE A 657 1.40 -25.98 30.01
N GLU A 658 1.80 -27.21 30.33
CA GLU A 658 1.84 -27.79 31.65
C GLU A 658 3.24 -28.36 31.94
N LYS A 659 3.52 -28.62 33.21
CA LYS A 659 4.80 -29.23 33.62
C LYS A 659 5.02 -30.59 32.93
N GLY A 660 6.17 -30.71 32.25
CA GLY A 660 6.56 -31.91 31.49
C GLY A 660 5.95 -32.00 30.09
N SER A 661 5.03 -31.09 29.69
CA SER A 661 4.41 -31.16 28.35
C SER A 661 5.37 -30.84 27.22
N LEU A 662 6.48 -30.18 27.53
CA LEU A 662 7.50 -29.72 26.57
C LEU A 662 8.65 -30.77 26.40
N ASP A 663 8.77 -31.76 27.27
CA ASP A 663 9.91 -32.70 27.32
C ASP A 663 10.07 -33.54 26.03
N LYS A 664 9.02 -33.61 25.22
CA LYS A 664 9.02 -34.31 23.92
C LYS A 664 9.67 -33.51 22.78
N TYR A 665 9.97 -32.23 22.99
CA TYR A 665 10.57 -31.41 21.97
C TYR A 665 12.09 -31.30 22.12
N ASP A 666 12.76 -31.39 21.01
CA ASP A 666 14.21 -31.20 20.93
C ASP A 666 14.65 -29.75 21.19
N ALA A 667 13.79 -28.83 20.82
CA ALA A 667 13.91 -27.43 21.13
C ALA A 667 12.49 -26.78 21.15
N VAL A 668 12.36 -25.71 21.90
CA VAL A 668 11.16 -24.85 21.92
C VAL A 668 11.53 -23.47 21.40
N VAL A 669 10.80 -23.00 20.40
CA VAL A 669 10.97 -21.68 19.81
C VAL A 669 9.78 -20.79 20.23
N VAL A 670 10.08 -19.62 20.75
CA VAL A 670 9.12 -18.57 21.04
C VAL A 670 9.17 -17.58 19.88
N GLY A 671 8.08 -17.48 19.12
CA GLY A 671 7.96 -16.68 17.92
C GLY A 671 8.08 -15.18 18.18
N ILE A 672 8.18 -14.41 17.10
CA ILE A 672 8.36 -12.96 17.19
C ILE A 672 7.26 -12.30 18.03
N ARG A 673 7.65 -11.38 18.91
CA ARG A 673 6.73 -10.60 19.75
C ARG A 673 5.76 -11.43 20.61
N ALA A 674 6.03 -12.73 20.82
CA ALA A 674 5.11 -13.57 21.56
C ALA A 674 4.85 -13.04 22.98
N TYR A 675 5.89 -12.56 23.67
CA TYR A 675 5.72 -11.93 24.97
C TYR A 675 4.99 -10.57 24.93
N ASN A 676 4.87 -9.93 23.77
CA ASN A 676 4.08 -8.71 23.61
C ASN A 676 2.59 -8.97 23.39
N VAL A 677 2.23 -10.09 22.70
CA VAL A 677 0.87 -10.32 22.19
C VAL A 677 0.16 -11.52 22.84
N VAL A 678 0.90 -12.43 23.49
CA VAL A 678 0.32 -13.63 24.12
C VAL A 678 0.34 -13.45 25.64
N GLU A 679 -0.77 -12.94 26.18
CA GLU A 679 -0.87 -12.57 27.59
C GLU A 679 -0.65 -13.76 28.55
N SER A 680 -1.08 -14.96 28.18
CA SER A 680 -0.96 -16.16 29.00
C SER A 680 0.49 -16.61 29.26
N LEU A 681 1.45 -16.22 28.39
CA LEU A 681 2.86 -16.61 28.54
C LEU A 681 3.46 -16.17 29.88
N LYS A 682 3.01 -15.03 30.45
CA LYS A 682 3.48 -14.59 31.78
C LYS A 682 3.23 -15.61 32.90
N PHE A 683 2.17 -16.39 32.78
CA PHE A 683 1.83 -17.43 33.75
C PHE A 683 2.54 -18.76 33.44
N LYS A 684 3.02 -18.93 32.22
CA LYS A 684 3.69 -20.15 31.73
C LYS A 684 5.21 -20.07 31.81
N GLN A 685 5.77 -18.88 31.99
CA GLN A 685 7.19 -18.65 32.01
C GLN A 685 7.99 -19.54 33.01
N PRO A 686 7.52 -19.78 34.25
CA PRO A 686 8.20 -20.72 35.15
C PRO A 686 8.32 -22.12 34.59
N ILE A 687 7.31 -22.59 33.84
CA ILE A 687 7.31 -23.93 33.21
C ILE A 687 8.30 -23.96 32.03
N LEU A 688 8.34 -22.89 31.24
CA LEU A 688 9.30 -22.74 30.16
C LEU A 688 10.74 -22.74 30.69
N PHE A 689 11.02 -22.06 31.79
CA PHE A 689 12.34 -22.04 32.40
C PHE A 689 12.66 -23.39 33.06
N ASP A 690 11.69 -24.09 33.66
CA ASP A 690 11.90 -25.47 34.17
C ASP A 690 12.25 -26.43 33.03
N TYR A 691 11.64 -26.30 31.84
CA TYR A 691 12.01 -27.09 30.66
C TYR A 691 13.50 -26.86 30.30
N VAL A 692 13.96 -25.60 30.26
CA VAL A 692 15.38 -25.30 30.00
C VAL A 692 16.25 -25.85 31.10
N LYS A 693 15.90 -25.62 32.37
CA LYS A 693 16.67 -26.10 33.53
C LYS A 693 16.87 -27.60 33.52
N ASN A 694 15.92 -28.35 32.99
CA ASN A 694 15.97 -29.84 32.91
C ASN A 694 16.70 -30.36 31.65
N GLY A 695 17.21 -29.50 30.77
CA GLY A 695 18.02 -29.91 29.61
C GLY A 695 17.39 -29.49 28.26
N GLY A 696 16.29 -28.76 28.27
CA GLY A 696 15.67 -28.24 27.07
C GLY A 696 16.49 -27.10 26.44
N ASN A 697 16.31 -26.92 25.14
CA ASN A 697 16.87 -25.80 24.36
C ASN A 697 15.73 -24.82 23.98
N MET A 698 15.80 -23.58 24.44
CA MET A 698 14.77 -22.57 24.22
C MET A 698 15.33 -21.38 23.46
N ILE A 699 14.68 -21.04 22.34
CA ILE A 699 15.03 -19.91 21.49
C ILE A 699 13.91 -18.89 21.56
N VAL A 700 14.26 -17.67 21.95
CA VAL A 700 13.32 -16.53 21.99
C VAL A 700 13.72 -15.54 20.91
N GLN A 701 12.84 -15.33 19.95
CA GLN A 701 12.99 -14.32 18.92
C GLN A 701 12.65 -12.94 19.46
N TYR A 702 12.91 -11.88 18.68
CA TYR A 702 12.75 -10.51 19.13
C TYR A 702 11.36 -10.21 19.74
N ASN A 703 11.38 -9.37 20.76
CA ASN A 703 10.22 -8.71 21.37
C ASN A 703 10.47 -7.21 21.41
N THR A 704 9.40 -6.42 21.29
CA THR A 704 9.52 -4.96 21.32
C THR A 704 9.82 -4.45 22.72
N ALA A 705 10.59 -3.36 22.81
CA ALA A 705 10.85 -2.59 24.03
C ALA A 705 10.10 -1.25 24.01
N GLY A 706 9.86 -0.64 25.18
CA GLY A 706 9.29 0.70 25.30
C GLY A 706 7.90 0.74 25.95
N ARG A 707 7.24 1.91 25.92
CA ARG A 707 6.01 2.23 26.67
C ARG A 707 4.80 1.33 26.33
N TRP A 708 4.82 0.73 25.16
CA TRP A 708 3.78 -0.18 24.63
C TRP A 708 4.25 -1.63 24.60
N ALA A 709 5.40 -1.90 25.21
CA ALA A 709 6.06 -3.19 25.12
C ALA A 709 5.69 -4.10 26.28
N ALA A 710 6.22 -5.32 26.19
CA ALA A 710 5.97 -6.47 27.01
C ALA A 710 5.53 -6.16 28.43
N GLN A 711 4.46 -6.73 28.85
CA GLN A 711 3.97 -6.74 30.22
C GLN A 711 4.85 -7.58 31.15
N PHE A 712 6.07 -7.95 30.71
CA PHE A 712 7.01 -8.81 31.41
C PHE A 712 8.21 -7.97 31.88
N GLU A 713 8.49 -8.04 33.18
CA GLU A 713 9.68 -7.42 33.74
C GLU A 713 10.95 -8.12 33.26
N ASN A 714 10.89 -9.44 33.03
CA ASN A 714 12.02 -10.23 32.52
C ASN A 714 11.54 -11.39 31.63
N ILE A 715 12.00 -11.45 30.38
CA ILE A 715 11.65 -12.52 29.41
C ILE A 715 12.68 -13.67 29.41
N ALA A 716 13.73 -13.59 30.20
CA ALA A 716 14.83 -14.54 30.27
C ALA A 716 15.05 -15.04 31.70
N PRO A 717 15.75 -16.20 31.91
CA PRO A 717 16.05 -16.70 33.25
C PRO A 717 17.11 -15.87 34.00
N TYR A 718 17.79 -14.95 33.33
CA TYR A 718 18.73 -13.99 33.88
C TYR A 718 18.38 -12.60 33.37
N ASP A 719 18.96 -11.55 34.01
CA ASP A 719 18.68 -10.18 33.58
C ASP A 719 19.00 -9.93 32.12
N LEU A 720 18.02 -9.42 31.37
CA LEU A 720 18.08 -9.09 29.95
C LEU A 720 17.22 -7.87 29.67
N ILE A 721 17.85 -6.74 29.32
CA ILE A 721 17.13 -5.50 29.05
C ILE A 721 17.11 -5.23 27.56
N LEU A 722 15.91 -5.32 26.98
CA LEU A 722 15.67 -4.99 25.58
C LEU A 722 15.72 -3.47 25.36
N SER A 723 16.08 -3.09 24.15
CA SER A 723 16.08 -1.70 23.70
C SER A 723 15.45 -1.57 22.31
N SER A 724 15.41 -0.36 21.78
CA SER A 724 15.05 -0.11 20.37
C SER A 724 16.25 -0.21 19.43
N GLU A 725 17.41 -0.64 19.92
CA GLU A 725 18.62 -0.79 19.10
C GLU A 725 18.41 -1.80 17.99
N ARG A 726 18.88 -1.45 16.79
CA ARG A 726 18.70 -2.27 15.58
C ARG A 726 19.79 -1.99 14.55
N VAL A 727 19.91 -2.86 13.55
CA VAL A 727 20.78 -2.69 12.38
C VAL A 727 19.92 -2.76 11.14
N THR A 728 19.74 -1.62 10.46
CA THR A 728 18.80 -1.42 9.36
C THR A 728 19.41 -1.78 7.99
N ASP A 729 20.72 -1.65 7.82
CA ASP A 729 21.38 -2.03 6.59
C ASP A 729 21.60 -3.56 6.56
N GLU A 730 20.89 -4.25 5.70
CA GLU A 730 21.00 -5.68 5.48
C GLU A 730 22.39 -6.13 4.99
N ASN A 731 23.21 -5.21 4.50
CA ASN A 731 24.59 -5.45 4.07
C ASN A 731 25.63 -5.11 5.13
N SER A 732 25.22 -4.59 6.30
CA SER A 732 26.11 -4.29 7.40
C SER A 732 27.02 -5.48 7.76
N LYS A 733 28.29 -5.21 8.00
CA LYS A 733 29.27 -6.24 8.32
C LYS A 733 28.94 -6.93 9.65
N VAL A 734 28.92 -8.27 9.62
CA VAL A 734 28.73 -9.09 10.82
C VAL A 734 30.05 -9.70 11.27
N GLY A 735 30.44 -9.44 12.51
CA GLY A 735 31.60 -10.03 13.16
C GLY A 735 31.22 -11.19 14.08
N ILE A 736 31.99 -12.24 14.10
CA ILE A 736 31.85 -13.37 15.04
C ILE A 736 32.70 -13.10 16.27
N VAL A 737 32.05 -12.75 17.41
CA VAL A 737 32.74 -12.40 18.65
C VAL A 737 33.13 -13.61 19.50
N SER A 738 32.40 -14.71 19.36
CA SER A 738 32.64 -15.97 20.09
C SER A 738 32.89 -17.14 19.13
N PRO A 739 34.05 -17.19 18.45
CA PRO A 739 34.30 -18.17 17.37
C PRO A 739 34.35 -19.62 17.85
N GLN A 740 34.48 -19.90 19.14
CA GLN A 740 34.46 -21.23 19.71
C GLN A 740 33.06 -21.70 20.13
N ASN A 741 32.06 -20.83 20.03
CA ASN A 741 30.69 -21.15 20.41
C ASN A 741 30.08 -22.19 19.44
N SER A 742 29.29 -23.12 19.97
CA SER A 742 28.60 -24.13 19.15
C SER A 742 27.62 -23.53 18.15
N LEU A 743 27.03 -22.38 18.47
CA LEU A 743 26.11 -21.66 17.57
C LEU A 743 26.75 -21.32 16.20
N VAL A 744 28.05 -21.16 16.13
CA VAL A 744 28.75 -20.87 14.86
C VAL A 744 29.56 -22.04 14.31
N ASN A 745 29.57 -23.16 15.02
CA ASN A 745 30.41 -24.31 14.64
C ASN A 745 29.64 -25.63 14.49
N PHE A 746 28.46 -25.80 15.07
CA PHE A 746 27.75 -27.08 15.10
C PHE A 746 26.22 -26.89 14.87
N PRO A 747 25.61 -27.70 14.01
CA PRO A 747 26.23 -28.68 13.11
C PRO A 747 26.79 -28.07 11.82
N ASN A 748 26.58 -26.78 11.59
CA ASN A 748 27.09 -26.04 10.44
C ASN A 748 28.16 -25.04 10.89
N THR A 749 29.22 -24.87 10.09
CA THR A 749 30.17 -23.78 10.30
C THR A 749 29.62 -22.50 9.69
N ILE A 750 29.49 -21.46 10.49
CA ILE A 750 29.00 -20.15 10.09
C ILE A 750 30.18 -19.20 9.82
N SER A 751 30.12 -18.49 8.73
CA SER A 751 31.12 -17.51 8.28
C SER A 751 30.47 -16.17 7.91
N GLU A 752 31.27 -15.18 7.56
CA GLU A 752 30.75 -13.90 7.08
C GLU A 752 29.84 -14.05 5.84
N LYS A 753 30.08 -15.04 4.99
CA LYS A 753 29.29 -15.34 3.78
C LYS A 753 27.86 -15.76 4.08
N ASP A 754 27.59 -16.32 5.24
CA ASP A 754 26.24 -16.75 5.64
C ASP A 754 25.32 -15.56 5.98
N PHE A 755 25.89 -14.35 6.00
CA PHE A 755 25.15 -13.10 6.15
C PHE A 755 24.98 -12.35 4.81
N GLU A 756 25.45 -12.88 3.69
CA GLU A 756 25.19 -12.34 2.36
C GLU A 756 23.75 -12.64 1.92
N GLY A 757 23.13 -11.74 1.17
CA GLY A 757 21.76 -11.90 0.64
C GLY A 757 20.64 -11.81 1.68
N TRP A 758 20.93 -11.32 2.87
CA TRP A 758 19.91 -10.95 3.85
C TRP A 758 19.07 -9.80 3.29
N ILE A 759 17.83 -9.67 3.74
CA ILE A 759 16.87 -8.72 3.22
C ILE A 759 16.38 -7.75 4.28
N GLN A 760 16.18 -6.52 3.90
CA GLN A 760 15.50 -5.44 4.63
C GLN A 760 16.23 -4.96 5.89
N GLU A 761 16.74 -5.83 6.79
CA GLU A 761 17.47 -5.46 8.00
C GLU A 761 18.20 -6.67 8.60
N ARG A 762 19.30 -6.43 9.31
CA ARG A 762 19.99 -7.50 10.07
C ARG A 762 19.16 -7.94 11.28
N GLY A 763 18.54 -7.00 11.95
CA GLY A 763 17.74 -7.31 13.13
C GLY A 763 17.36 -6.07 13.95
N LEU A 764 16.55 -6.31 14.98
CA LEU A 764 15.86 -5.25 15.72
C LEU A 764 15.64 -5.61 17.19
N TYR A 765 15.46 -4.57 18.02
CA TYR A 765 15.21 -4.67 19.45
C TYR A 765 16.29 -5.46 20.17
N PHE A 766 17.57 -5.14 19.88
CA PHE A 766 18.70 -5.77 20.53
C PHE A 766 18.75 -5.40 22.01
N PRO A 767 19.07 -6.35 22.90
CA PRO A 767 19.43 -6.04 24.27
C PRO A 767 20.67 -5.15 24.32
N THR A 768 20.67 -4.15 25.19
CA THR A 768 21.83 -3.30 25.44
C THR A 768 22.53 -3.64 26.76
N ARG A 769 21.83 -4.34 27.65
CA ARG A 769 22.39 -4.82 28.92
C ARG A 769 21.88 -6.21 29.25
N TRP A 770 22.77 -7.10 29.64
CA TRP A 770 22.49 -8.48 30.05
C TRP A 770 23.42 -8.96 31.14
N SER A 771 23.00 -10.02 31.85
CA SER A 771 23.78 -10.69 32.92
C SER A 771 25.02 -11.40 32.35
N GLN A 772 26.05 -11.61 33.16
CA GLN A 772 27.33 -12.24 32.76
C GLN A 772 27.19 -13.69 32.27
N GLU A 773 26.08 -14.34 32.57
CA GLU A 773 25.78 -15.70 32.10
C GLU A 773 25.54 -15.75 30.58
N PHE A 774 25.16 -14.64 29.99
CA PHE A 774 24.99 -14.54 28.55
C PHE A 774 26.33 -14.36 27.84
N THR A 775 26.55 -15.19 26.82
CA THR A 775 27.65 -15.05 25.88
C THR A 775 27.15 -14.41 24.58
N PRO A 776 27.64 -13.22 24.19
CA PRO A 776 27.36 -12.65 22.90
C PRO A 776 28.11 -13.40 21.81
N VAL A 777 27.42 -13.69 20.70
CA VAL A 777 27.97 -14.52 19.62
C VAL A 777 28.40 -13.69 18.41
N LEU A 778 27.62 -12.67 18.08
CA LEU A 778 27.82 -11.81 16.91
C LEU A 778 27.98 -10.36 17.31
N SER A 779 28.59 -9.56 16.44
CA SER A 779 28.59 -8.09 16.51
C SER A 779 28.25 -7.49 15.15
N MET A 780 27.47 -6.41 15.12
CA MET A 780 27.04 -5.71 13.92
C MET A 780 26.61 -4.27 14.23
N GLY A 781 26.63 -3.41 13.23
CA GLY A 781 26.19 -2.01 13.36
C GLY A 781 26.13 -1.36 11.99
N ASP A 782 25.24 -0.38 11.82
CA ASP A 782 25.16 0.40 10.59
C ASP A 782 26.40 1.28 10.41
N GLU A 783 26.63 1.74 9.20
CA GLU A 783 27.82 2.55 8.88
C GLU A 783 27.90 3.79 9.78
N GLY A 784 29.03 3.96 10.47
CA GLY A 784 29.26 5.08 11.40
C GLY A 784 28.70 4.87 12.80
N GLU A 785 28.03 3.75 13.08
CA GLU A 785 27.49 3.42 14.41
C GLU A 785 28.40 2.46 15.21
N PRO A 786 28.30 2.46 16.54
CA PRO A 786 28.96 1.46 17.38
C PRO A 786 28.48 0.05 17.05
N GLN A 787 29.37 -0.92 17.17
CA GLN A 787 29.04 -2.34 16.98
C GLN A 787 28.22 -2.88 18.16
N SER A 788 26.97 -3.23 17.94
CA SER A 788 26.14 -3.94 18.91
C SER A 788 26.52 -5.42 19.01
N LYS A 789 26.43 -5.96 20.21
CA LYS A 789 26.70 -7.39 20.50
C LYS A 789 25.45 -8.12 21.01
N GLY A 790 24.31 -7.44 21.03
CA GLY A 790 23.06 -8.00 21.57
C GLY A 790 22.22 -8.81 20.57
N SER A 791 22.63 -8.90 19.31
CA SER A 791 21.83 -9.52 18.26
C SER A 791 21.59 -11.03 18.44
N LEU A 792 22.57 -11.76 19.05
CA LEU A 792 22.48 -13.19 19.36
C LEU A 792 23.22 -13.47 20.66
N LEU A 793 22.46 -13.87 21.69
CA LEU A 793 22.93 -14.16 23.03
C LEU A 793 22.55 -15.59 23.42
N VAL A 794 23.48 -16.31 24.06
CA VAL A 794 23.23 -17.65 24.58
C VAL A 794 23.69 -17.74 26.04
N ALA A 795 22.88 -18.38 26.90
CA ALA A 795 23.21 -18.65 28.29
C ALA A 795 22.87 -20.09 28.66
N PRO A 796 23.74 -20.81 29.40
CA PRO A 796 23.38 -22.04 30.05
C PRO A 796 22.39 -21.76 31.19
N TYR A 797 21.36 -22.61 31.33
CA TYR A 797 20.46 -22.56 32.47
C TYR A 797 20.13 -23.98 32.95
N GLY A 798 20.67 -24.32 34.09
CA GLY A 798 20.61 -25.71 34.57
C GLY A 798 21.36 -26.66 33.64
N LYS A 799 20.65 -27.62 33.02
CA LYS A 799 21.21 -28.58 32.04
C LYS A 799 20.96 -28.16 30.58
N GLY A 800 20.20 -27.12 30.35
CA GLY A 800 19.81 -26.66 29.03
C GLY A 800 20.35 -25.30 28.68
N HIS A 801 19.84 -24.73 27.58
CA HIS A 801 20.30 -23.47 27.03
C HIS A 801 19.12 -22.56 26.72
N TYR A 802 19.30 -21.28 27.07
CA TYR A 802 18.41 -20.19 26.68
C TYR A 802 19.12 -19.31 25.64
N ILE A 803 18.45 -19.07 24.51
CA ILE A 803 18.96 -18.25 23.40
C ILE A 803 17.99 -17.10 23.16
N TYR A 804 18.50 -15.88 23.14
CA TYR A 804 17.78 -14.72 22.65
C TYR A 804 18.38 -14.29 21.32
N THR A 805 17.51 -14.00 20.33
CA THR A 805 17.93 -13.42 19.06
C THR A 805 17.02 -12.29 18.61
N GLY A 806 17.64 -11.15 18.30
CA GLY A 806 17.01 -10.02 17.61
C GLY A 806 17.19 -10.04 16.11
N LEU A 807 17.84 -11.09 15.56
CA LEU A 807 18.02 -11.23 14.10
C LEU A 807 16.69 -11.44 13.38
N SER A 808 16.58 -10.93 12.15
CA SER A 808 15.35 -10.92 11.35
C SER A 808 14.99 -12.25 10.71
N PHE A 809 15.15 -13.38 11.42
CA PHE A 809 14.87 -14.72 10.88
C PHE A 809 13.47 -14.87 10.29
N PHE A 810 12.48 -14.15 10.82
CA PHE A 810 11.11 -14.15 10.31
C PHE A 810 10.97 -13.55 8.90
N ARG A 811 12.02 -12.86 8.41
CA ARG A 811 12.15 -12.36 7.03
C ARG A 811 13.07 -13.27 6.21
N GLU A 812 14.21 -13.64 6.78
CA GLU A 812 15.28 -14.33 6.09
C GLU A 812 14.93 -15.77 5.72
N LEU A 813 14.25 -16.51 6.62
CA LEU A 813 13.87 -17.88 6.36
C LEU A 813 12.81 -17.97 5.23
N PRO A 814 11.71 -17.20 5.25
CA PRO A 814 10.76 -17.18 4.14
C PRO A 814 11.36 -16.67 2.81
N ALA A 815 12.43 -15.87 2.86
CA ALA A 815 13.15 -15.41 1.68
C ALA A 815 14.17 -16.44 1.15
N GLY A 816 14.35 -17.57 1.85
CA GLY A 816 15.26 -18.64 1.43
C GLY A 816 16.74 -18.30 1.55
N VAL A 817 17.13 -17.51 2.57
CA VAL A 817 18.53 -17.15 2.82
C VAL A 817 19.27 -18.30 3.47
N SER A 818 20.13 -18.98 2.72
CA SER A 818 20.84 -20.20 3.15
C SER A 818 21.56 -20.05 4.49
N GLY A 819 22.29 -18.96 4.68
CA GLY A 819 23.04 -18.72 5.92
C GLY A 819 22.13 -18.57 7.15
N ALA A 820 20.97 -17.95 6.98
CA ALA A 820 19.98 -17.85 8.05
C ALA A 820 19.45 -19.23 8.46
N TYR A 821 19.16 -20.12 7.50
CA TYR A 821 18.78 -21.51 7.77
C TYR A 821 19.87 -22.27 8.53
N LYS A 822 21.14 -22.15 8.12
CA LYS A 822 22.28 -22.77 8.77
C LYS A 822 22.42 -22.29 10.23
N LEU A 823 22.33 -20.99 10.46
CA LEU A 823 22.44 -20.42 11.81
C LEU A 823 21.25 -20.81 12.69
N PHE A 824 20.03 -20.81 12.14
CA PHE A 824 18.84 -21.23 12.91
C PHE A 824 18.90 -22.73 13.26
N ALA A 825 19.34 -23.59 12.33
CA ALA A 825 19.56 -25.01 12.59
C ALA A 825 20.62 -25.22 13.67
N ASN A 826 21.65 -24.38 13.73
CA ASN A 826 22.65 -24.41 14.82
C ASN A 826 22.01 -24.04 16.15
N MET A 827 21.17 -22.97 16.22
CA MET A 827 20.45 -22.61 17.44
C MET A 827 19.58 -23.76 17.94
N LEU A 828 18.88 -24.48 17.06
CA LEU A 828 18.05 -25.63 17.40
C LEU A 828 18.88 -26.85 17.87
N SER A 829 20.17 -26.90 17.54
CA SER A 829 21.08 -28.04 17.80
C SER A 829 21.96 -27.86 19.03
N VAL A 830 21.91 -26.73 19.73
CA VAL A 830 22.70 -26.43 20.92
C VAL A 830 22.53 -27.54 21.98
N GLY A 831 23.64 -27.95 22.61
CA GLY A 831 23.67 -28.97 23.64
C GLY A 831 23.69 -30.44 23.11
N LYS A 832 23.52 -30.64 21.79
CA LYS A 832 23.49 -31.96 21.18
C LYS A 832 24.85 -32.43 20.69
N ASP A 833 25.83 -31.59 20.62
CA ASP A 833 27.24 -31.90 20.31
C ASP A 833 27.95 -32.61 21.48
N GLU A 834 27.58 -32.36 22.72
CA GLU A 834 28.14 -32.97 23.92
C GLU A 834 27.76 -34.46 24.04
N VAL A 835 26.53 -34.81 23.65
CA VAL A 835 26.02 -36.19 23.69
C VAL A 835 26.83 -37.12 22.76
N LYS A 836 27.35 -36.63 21.63
CA LYS A 836 28.22 -37.40 20.72
C LYS A 836 29.63 -37.57 21.27
N LYS A 837 30.17 -36.64 22.04
CA LYS A 837 31.50 -36.74 22.68
C LYS A 837 31.46 -37.78 23.77
N GLU A 838 30.44 -37.82 24.62
CA GLU A 838 30.30 -38.84 25.67
C GLU A 838 30.07 -40.26 25.12
N SER A 839 29.35 -40.42 23.99
CA SER A 839 29.15 -41.73 23.37
C SER A 839 30.43 -42.31 22.72
N ASN A 840 31.33 -41.42 22.22
CA ASN A 840 32.62 -41.82 21.65
C ASN A 840 33.71 -42.09 22.72
N VAL A 841 33.49 -41.70 23.98
CA VAL A 841 34.42 -41.96 25.09
C VAL A 841 34.05 -43.27 25.81
N LYS A 842 32.86 -43.86 25.58
CA LYS A 842 32.38 -45.10 26.16
C LYS A 842 32.36 -46.30 25.18
N GLY A 843 32.94 -46.12 23.95
CA GLY A 843 33.07 -47.19 22.95
C GLY A 843 34.48 -47.79 22.86
#